data_1af95cf03b83cfd1d2fed61ca78790a4
#
_entry.id   1af95cf03b83cfd1d2fed61ca78790a4
#
_cell.length_a   1.000
_cell.length_b   1.000
_cell.length_c   1.000
_cell.angle_alpha   90.00
_cell.angle_beta   90.00
_cell.angle_gamma   90.00
#
_symmetry.space_group_name_H-M   'P 1'
#
loop_
_entity.id
_entity.type
_entity.pdbx_description
1 polymer ?
#
loop_
_entity_poly.entity_id
_entity_poly.type
_entity_poly.pdbx_seq_one_letter_code
_entity_poly.pdbx_strand_id
1 'polypeptide(L)'
;MKRIGLFLCGLGVLVAGASATAAADLVLADGGRTDYAVVSKPKPTDREFAAANDLRRTLKEITGADFGVDKRKTKHIYVGVKPACDKEPLKEGERRITSVGNDIYLYGEGRHGNDNVVYDFLRDLGCRWVNPSGDRTFPAKQPKLVVGELKRSTVPSIPYYTGNFNSSTEHLKDFNRRLGVYERGDLYVGVSGHAGQIVIPSGKIPFGGKVGNIKGPLKYFKDKAYFKTNPEFFALGAYGKRTTELQLCYSNPQLRDEYARNIEIVLKGENYNGERAFFSLLHDDHGGKFCYCKNCEALEKKYDHPAGAFYDFLFDMCRRFDRKYPNLTFICSAYRADQTLKPPPHQKELPRNMQFGYSPLGCDFSKPLTHPINAGWAKPLQDWAKISRRMRFSVYPTTYPRPVVSYPLTANIHRLVENLRFAYRNKARMIFCEFGSGPYNSFGFNDLRVYMIGELCRDIDRDEQAIVKEFMDACYGPASEMMQKYLAELEKIEAAYPKYLRWNPDILTMEHATAANLLRWERDFDRMESLVRGSARHLLNLRRARYNLDQMVIAKWPYMTKEEQAKFGGLENVIDRACGTLVADAKSVFAGTEDRPEWFKTRVEHKVAGARSGLDQYIARARGGKPLPRQFAKYKTVYRILPNRNKLGLDKDPEAPFGLCNTGRHPRRKSWLSLRTYVHGRKPAWESAIPPLPMGPRRFQKQPANGKYQYYRLGAMPIVPDAQLDFSAISPQSGFGVGHLYDPKRPNRLFDFHVCVAVDPDKKWVKLGELVVIPLDKDAAPGAKAGRTEKDTVDVFL
;
A
#
# COMPACT_ATOMS: atom_id res chain seq x y z
N MET A 1 -20.37 -38.11 45.64
CA MET A 1 -21.01 -39.43 45.77
C MET A 1 -22.34 -39.39 45.07
N LYS A 2 -22.49 -40.03 43.92
CA LYS A 2 -23.65 -40.85 43.48
C LYS A 2 -23.29 -41.36 42.07
N ARG A 3 -23.06 -42.67 42.04
CA ARG A 3 -22.97 -43.51 40.82
C ARG A 3 -24.36 -43.82 40.34
N ILE A 4 -24.58 -43.84 39.04
CA ILE A 4 -25.64 -44.58 38.31
C ILE A 4 -25.04 -44.71 36.89
N GLY A 5 -24.72 -45.83 36.29
CA GLY A 5 -25.39 -47.10 36.21
C GLY A 5 -25.53 -47.39 34.73
N LEU A 6 -24.61 -48.20 34.11
CA LEU A 6 -24.71 -48.69 32.72
C LEU A 6 -25.99 -49.49 32.52
N PHE A 7 -26.66 -49.25 31.38
CA PHE A 7 -27.54 -50.26 30.77
C PHE A 7 -27.10 -50.45 29.31
N LEU A 8 -26.51 -51.60 29.05
CA LEU A 8 -26.30 -52.16 27.71
C LEU A 8 -27.63 -52.79 27.25
N CYS A 9 -28.20 -52.30 26.14
CA CYS A 9 -29.13 -53.03 25.32
C CYS A 9 -28.52 -53.25 23.95
N GLY A 10 -28.12 -54.47 23.69
CA GLY A 10 -27.66 -54.90 22.38
C GLY A 10 -28.86 -55.04 21.43
N LEU A 11 -28.79 -54.38 20.28
CA LEU A 11 -29.52 -54.73 19.07
C LEU A 11 -28.47 -54.97 17.97
N GLY A 12 -28.28 -56.23 17.65
CA GLY A 12 -27.48 -56.61 16.49
C GLY A 12 -28.18 -56.19 15.22
N VAL A 13 -27.62 -55.20 14.53
CA VAL A 13 -27.91 -54.92 13.12
C VAL A 13 -26.80 -55.53 12.30
N LEU A 14 -27.11 -56.56 11.57
CA LEU A 14 -26.28 -57.05 10.46
C LEU A 14 -26.13 -55.94 9.43
N VAL A 15 -25.03 -55.20 9.51
CA VAL A 15 -24.61 -54.33 8.42
C VAL A 15 -23.86 -55.25 7.46
N ALA A 16 -24.48 -55.50 6.30
CA ALA A 16 -23.80 -56.09 5.16
C ALA A 16 -22.62 -55.19 4.82
N GLY A 17 -21.39 -55.70 5.00
CA GLY A 17 -20.17 -55.02 4.68
C GLY A 17 -20.12 -54.71 3.16
N ALA A 18 -20.48 -53.51 2.79
CA ALA A 18 -19.92 -52.92 1.56
C ALA A 18 -18.43 -52.75 1.84
N SER A 19 -17.61 -53.64 1.26
CA SER A 19 -16.15 -53.44 1.18
C SER A 19 -15.92 -52.08 0.52
N ALA A 20 -15.63 -51.08 1.33
CA ALA A 20 -15.04 -49.86 0.81
C ALA A 20 -13.68 -50.29 0.22
N THR A 21 -13.61 -50.44 -1.08
CA THR A 21 -12.33 -50.61 -1.77
C THR A 21 -11.47 -49.44 -1.32
N ALA A 22 -10.39 -49.72 -0.57
CA ALA A 22 -9.41 -48.72 -0.19
C ALA A 22 -9.00 -48.01 -1.47
N ALA A 23 -9.21 -46.67 -1.49
CA ALA A 23 -8.83 -45.86 -2.62
C ALA A 23 -7.35 -46.10 -2.92
N ALA A 24 -7.05 -46.41 -4.18
CA ALA A 24 -5.68 -46.80 -4.55
C ALA A 24 -4.76 -45.58 -4.47
N ASP A 25 -3.68 -45.71 -3.71
CA ASP A 25 -2.62 -44.71 -3.65
C ASP A 25 -2.01 -44.44 -5.05
N LEU A 26 -1.91 -43.16 -5.42
CA LEU A 26 -1.30 -42.74 -6.68
C LEU A 26 0.22 -42.51 -6.44
N VAL A 27 1.04 -43.43 -6.94
CA VAL A 27 2.49 -43.32 -6.87
C VAL A 27 2.94 -42.38 -8.00
N LEU A 28 3.23 -41.12 -7.67
CA LEU A 28 3.65 -40.08 -8.64
C LEU A 28 5.09 -40.30 -9.09
N ALA A 29 5.96 -40.75 -8.20
CA ALA A 29 7.35 -41.14 -8.52
C ALA A 29 7.82 -42.23 -7.58
N ASP A 30 8.75 -43.06 -8.05
CA ASP A 30 9.47 -44.06 -7.26
C ASP A 30 10.89 -44.23 -7.79
N GLY A 31 11.89 -44.24 -6.90
CA GLY A 31 13.31 -44.36 -7.26
C GLY A 31 13.81 -43.31 -8.26
N GLY A 32 13.27 -42.08 -8.23
CA GLY A 32 13.63 -41.01 -9.18
C GLY A 32 13.06 -41.22 -10.60
N ARG A 33 12.08 -42.13 -10.77
CA ARG A 33 11.37 -42.39 -12.04
C ARG A 33 9.88 -42.10 -11.89
N THR A 34 9.22 -41.80 -13.00
CA THR A 34 7.76 -41.51 -13.02
C THR A 34 7.13 -41.94 -14.35
N ASP A 35 5.92 -42.52 -14.29
CA ASP A 35 5.05 -42.77 -15.42
C ASP A 35 4.13 -41.55 -15.74
N TYR A 36 4.19 -40.52 -14.92
CA TYR A 36 3.38 -39.32 -15.06
C TYR A 36 4.02 -38.29 -16.00
N ALA A 37 3.17 -37.69 -16.87
CA ALA A 37 3.50 -36.48 -17.60
C ALA A 37 2.58 -35.34 -17.14
N VAL A 38 3.11 -34.14 -16.94
CA VAL A 38 2.30 -32.94 -16.73
C VAL A 38 1.88 -32.39 -18.11
N VAL A 39 0.58 -32.29 -18.37
CA VAL A 39 0.00 -31.90 -19.67
C VAL A 39 -0.91 -30.67 -19.45
N SER A 40 -0.64 -29.58 -20.17
CA SER A 40 -1.51 -28.42 -20.18
C SER A 40 -2.67 -28.58 -21.14
N LYS A 41 -3.79 -27.89 -20.92
CA LYS A 41 -4.88 -27.77 -21.88
C LYS A 41 -4.37 -27.28 -23.26
N PRO A 42 -5.11 -27.52 -24.37
CA PRO A 42 -4.81 -26.88 -25.65
C PRO A 42 -4.84 -25.34 -25.50
N LYS A 43 -3.87 -24.65 -26.10
CA LYS A 43 -3.75 -23.18 -26.06
C LYS A 43 -3.79 -22.60 -24.64
N PRO A 44 -2.85 -22.99 -23.74
CA PRO A 44 -2.78 -22.43 -22.42
C PRO A 44 -2.40 -20.94 -22.50
N THR A 45 -2.84 -20.16 -21.54
CA THR A 45 -2.31 -18.79 -21.34
C THR A 45 -0.86 -18.86 -20.87
N ASP A 46 -0.11 -17.75 -20.98
CA ASP A 46 1.28 -17.68 -20.48
C ASP A 46 1.38 -18.06 -19.01
N ARG A 47 0.40 -17.65 -18.18
CA ARG A 47 0.35 -17.99 -16.75
C ARG A 47 0.10 -19.47 -16.52
N GLU A 48 -0.83 -20.08 -17.23
CA GLU A 48 -1.11 -21.52 -17.15
C GLU A 48 0.10 -22.35 -17.60
N PHE A 49 0.76 -21.93 -18.69
CA PHE A 49 1.98 -22.57 -19.15
C PHE A 49 3.12 -22.47 -18.13
N ALA A 50 3.30 -21.28 -17.54
CA ALA A 50 4.29 -21.06 -16.50
C ALA A 50 3.99 -21.88 -15.23
N ALA A 51 2.72 -22.00 -14.83
CA ALA A 51 2.32 -22.83 -13.69
C ALA A 51 2.57 -24.33 -13.94
N ALA A 52 2.27 -24.84 -15.13
CA ALA A 52 2.58 -26.21 -15.50
C ALA A 52 4.09 -26.51 -15.49
N ASN A 53 4.91 -25.55 -15.92
CA ASN A 53 6.37 -25.67 -15.85
C ASN A 53 6.87 -25.61 -14.40
N ASP A 54 6.29 -24.74 -13.54
CA ASP A 54 6.59 -24.72 -12.12
C ASP A 54 6.26 -26.08 -11.47
N LEU A 55 5.12 -26.67 -11.84
CA LEU A 55 4.74 -28.02 -11.36
C LEU A 55 5.79 -29.08 -11.74
N ARG A 56 6.17 -29.16 -13.02
CA ARG A 56 7.21 -30.08 -13.51
C ARG A 56 8.52 -29.93 -12.76
N ARG A 57 8.99 -28.68 -12.65
CA ARG A 57 10.25 -28.34 -11.98
C ARG A 57 10.22 -28.68 -10.52
N THR A 58 9.14 -28.36 -9.82
CA THR A 58 8.99 -28.60 -8.39
C THR A 58 8.90 -30.09 -8.08
N LEU A 59 8.11 -30.85 -8.82
CA LEU A 59 8.05 -32.30 -8.68
C LEU A 59 9.41 -32.98 -8.96
N LYS A 60 10.15 -32.54 -9.98
CA LYS A 60 11.50 -32.98 -10.26
C LYS A 60 12.47 -32.66 -9.12
N GLU A 61 12.36 -31.48 -8.53
CA GLU A 61 13.21 -31.08 -7.40
C GLU A 61 12.96 -31.96 -6.16
N ILE A 62 11.70 -32.30 -5.89
CA ILE A 62 11.31 -33.12 -4.76
C ILE A 62 11.68 -34.59 -4.97
N THR A 63 11.47 -35.13 -6.16
CA THR A 63 11.52 -36.59 -6.40
C THR A 63 12.76 -37.03 -7.20
N GLY A 64 13.41 -36.12 -7.92
CA GLY A 64 14.44 -36.46 -8.91
C GLY A 64 13.86 -36.91 -10.27
N ALA A 65 12.57 -37.25 -10.35
CA ALA A 65 11.92 -37.78 -11.54
C ALA A 65 11.56 -36.67 -12.54
N ASP A 66 11.61 -36.94 -13.82
CA ASP A 66 11.24 -35.99 -14.87
C ASP A 66 9.76 -36.14 -15.26
N PHE A 67 8.93 -35.12 -14.98
CA PHE A 67 7.51 -35.06 -15.32
C PHE A 67 7.22 -34.43 -16.69
N GLY A 68 8.20 -34.31 -17.57
CA GLY A 68 8.05 -33.80 -18.91
C GLY A 68 7.14 -34.71 -19.76
N VAL A 69 6.59 -34.16 -20.87
CA VAL A 69 5.79 -34.94 -21.83
C VAL A 69 6.68 -35.94 -22.57
N ASP A 70 6.32 -37.21 -22.49
CA ASP A 70 7.01 -38.32 -23.18
C ASP A 70 5.94 -39.35 -23.62
N LYS A 71 6.02 -39.85 -24.86
CA LYS A 71 5.06 -40.82 -25.41
C LYS A 71 5.04 -42.17 -24.68
N ARG A 72 6.07 -42.47 -23.89
CA ARG A 72 6.17 -43.70 -23.08
C ARG A 72 5.40 -43.58 -21.77
N LYS A 73 5.02 -42.36 -21.34
CA LYS A 73 4.28 -42.13 -20.09
C LYS A 73 2.79 -42.35 -20.35
N THR A 74 2.17 -43.11 -19.48
CA THR A 74 0.79 -43.56 -19.57
C THR A 74 -0.16 -42.90 -18.61
N LYS A 75 0.37 -42.12 -17.63
CA LYS A 75 -0.39 -41.41 -16.60
C LYS A 75 -0.18 -39.89 -16.74
N HIS A 76 -1.20 -39.10 -16.47
CA HIS A 76 -1.13 -37.68 -16.69
C HIS A 76 -1.55 -36.85 -15.49
N ILE A 77 -0.91 -35.70 -15.34
CA ILE A 77 -1.39 -34.58 -14.49
C ILE A 77 -1.83 -33.48 -15.44
N TYR A 78 -3.13 -33.36 -15.66
CA TYR A 78 -3.73 -32.39 -16.55
C TYR A 78 -3.91 -31.04 -15.86
N VAL A 79 -3.43 -29.97 -16.50
CA VAL A 79 -3.58 -28.58 -16.02
C VAL A 79 -4.57 -27.84 -16.92
N GLY A 80 -5.66 -27.35 -16.34
CA GLY A 80 -6.71 -26.60 -17.05
C GLY A 80 -7.66 -27.48 -17.86
N VAL A 81 -7.68 -28.79 -17.62
CA VAL A 81 -8.59 -29.73 -18.27
C VAL A 81 -9.58 -30.25 -17.22
N LYS A 82 -10.87 -30.05 -17.47
CA LYS A 82 -11.96 -30.62 -16.66
C LYS A 82 -12.23 -32.04 -17.13
N PRO A 83 -12.28 -33.05 -16.25
CA PRO A 83 -12.58 -34.43 -16.64
C PRO A 83 -14.03 -34.57 -17.16
N ALA A 84 -14.24 -35.42 -18.16
CA ALA A 84 -15.56 -35.60 -18.78
C ALA A 84 -16.67 -36.08 -17.82
N CYS A 85 -16.29 -36.77 -16.74
CA CYS A 85 -17.21 -37.25 -15.70
C CYS A 85 -17.70 -36.12 -14.75
N ASP A 86 -16.96 -35.00 -14.63
CA ASP A 86 -17.40 -33.87 -13.81
C ASP A 86 -18.38 -32.98 -14.61
N LYS A 87 -19.66 -33.09 -14.30
CA LYS A 87 -20.75 -32.32 -14.94
C LYS A 87 -21.11 -31.06 -14.18
N GLU A 88 -20.69 -30.92 -12.93
CA GLU A 88 -21.07 -29.80 -12.09
C GLU A 88 -20.38 -28.49 -12.52
N PRO A 89 -21.11 -27.38 -12.68
CA PRO A 89 -20.48 -26.11 -12.95
C PRO A 89 -19.60 -25.67 -11.79
N LEU A 90 -18.51 -25.02 -12.09
CA LEU A 90 -17.64 -24.41 -11.08
C LEU A 90 -18.28 -23.14 -10.50
N LYS A 91 -18.21 -22.97 -9.19
CA LYS A 91 -18.55 -21.72 -8.51
C LYS A 91 -17.47 -20.66 -8.79
N GLU A 92 -17.79 -19.41 -8.53
CA GLU A 92 -16.84 -18.31 -8.68
C GLU A 92 -15.55 -18.55 -7.87
N GLY A 93 -14.42 -18.58 -8.54
CA GLY A 93 -13.10 -18.83 -7.96
C GLY A 93 -12.86 -20.26 -7.51
N GLU A 94 -13.79 -21.20 -7.76
CA GLU A 94 -13.63 -22.60 -7.37
C GLU A 94 -12.50 -23.29 -8.13
N ARG A 95 -11.75 -24.11 -7.41
CA ARG A 95 -10.62 -24.89 -7.89
C ARG A 95 -10.81 -26.33 -7.47
N ARG A 96 -10.65 -27.24 -8.42
CA ARG A 96 -10.80 -28.69 -8.19
C ARG A 96 -9.51 -29.43 -8.48
N ILE A 97 -9.15 -30.31 -7.57
CA ILE A 97 -8.08 -31.29 -7.68
C ILE A 97 -8.74 -32.65 -7.57
N THR A 98 -8.77 -33.40 -8.64
CA THR A 98 -9.44 -34.71 -8.66
C THR A 98 -8.63 -35.75 -9.40
N SER A 99 -8.69 -37.01 -8.97
CA SER A 99 -8.18 -38.15 -9.69
C SER A 99 -9.32 -38.90 -10.39
N VAL A 100 -9.08 -39.39 -11.59
CA VAL A 100 -9.96 -40.28 -12.34
C VAL A 100 -9.10 -41.43 -12.88
N GLY A 101 -9.26 -42.60 -12.30
CA GLY A 101 -8.30 -43.70 -12.53
C GLY A 101 -6.91 -43.27 -11.99
N ASN A 102 -5.91 -43.39 -12.86
CA ASN A 102 -4.54 -42.98 -12.54
C ASN A 102 -4.22 -41.54 -12.94
N ASP A 103 -5.14 -40.83 -13.61
CA ASP A 103 -4.91 -39.47 -14.07
C ASP A 103 -5.36 -38.45 -13.00
N ILE A 104 -4.64 -37.33 -12.91
CA ILE A 104 -4.94 -36.21 -11.99
C ILE A 104 -5.34 -35.01 -12.81
N TYR A 105 -6.41 -34.31 -12.40
CA TYR A 105 -6.96 -33.16 -13.07
C TYR A 105 -6.91 -31.94 -12.12
N LEU A 106 -6.21 -30.88 -12.56
CA LEU A 106 -6.07 -29.59 -11.87
C LEU A 106 -6.78 -28.53 -12.70
N TYR A 107 -7.97 -28.07 -12.26
CA TYR A 107 -8.76 -27.10 -13.02
C TYR A 107 -9.53 -26.16 -12.10
N GLY A 108 -9.85 -24.98 -12.59
CA GLY A 108 -10.52 -23.96 -11.79
C GLY A 108 -11.30 -22.95 -12.63
N GLU A 109 -12.19 -22.24 -11.95
CA GLU A 109 -13.05 -21.23 -12.55
C GLU A 109 -12.32 -19.91 -12.74
N GLY A 110 -12.71 -19.18 -13.79
CA GLY A 110 -12.25 -17.85 -14.09
C GLY A 110 -10.84 -17.81 -14.69
N ARG A 111 -10.37 -16.59 -14.94
CA ARG A 111 -9.16 -16.32 -15.73
C ARG A 111 -7.89 -16.96 -15.16
N HIS A 112 -7.81 -17.13 -13.84
CA HIS A 112 -6.65 -17.65 -13.11
C HIS A 112 -6.97 -18.88 -12.27
N GLY A 113 -8.12 -19.53 -12.47
CA GLY A 113 -8.46 -20.75 -11.73
C GLY A 113 -7.48 -21.89 -12.02
N ASN A 114 -7.11 -22.04 -13.31
CA ASN A 114 -6.25 -23.14 -13.75
C ASN A 114 -4.77 -22.99 -13.35
N ASP A 115 -4.23 -21.79 -13.26
CA ASP A 115 -2.87 -21.59 -12.75
C ASP A 115 -2.84 -21.65 -11.22
N ASN A 116 -3.83 -21.07 -10.54
CA ASN A 116 -3.90 -21.08 -9.10
C ASN A 116 -4.07 -22.48 -8.49
N VAL A 117 -4.83 -23.37 -9.12
CA VAL A 117 -5.02 -24.75 -8.62
C VAL A 117 -3.72 -25.56 -8.62
N VAL A 118 -2.79 -25.25 -9.54
CA VAL A 118 -1.46 -25.85 -9.55
C VAL A 118 -0.72 -25.55 -8.26
N TYR A 119 -0.77 -24.28 -7.83
CA TYR A 119 -0.13 -23.89 -6.57
C TYR A 119 -0.86 -24.40 -5.33
N ASP A 120 -2.18 -24.60 -5.41
CA ASP A 120 -2.90 -25.28 -4.36
C ASP A 120 -2.44 -26.75 -4.23
N PHE A 121 -2.27 -27.47 -5.32
CA PHE A 121 -1.72 -28.84 -5.33
C PHE A 121 -0.28 -28.89 -4.77
N LEU A 122 0.58 -27.96 -5.19
CA LEU A 122 1.94 -27.90 -4.67
C LEU A 122 1.99 -27.52 -3.17
N ARG A 123 1.05 -26.73 -2.69
CA ARG A 123 0.90 -26.43 -1.26
C ARG A 123 0.47 -27.65 -0.45
N ASP A 124 -0.39 -28.51 -1.00
CA ASP A 124 -0.76 -29.77 -0.37
C ASP A 124 0.43 -30.71 -0.22
N LEU A 125 1.38 -30.65 -1.14
CA LEU A 125 2.67 -31.34 -1.06
C LEU A 125 3.67 -30.67 -0.10
N GLY A 126 3.30 -29.57 0.59
CA GLY A 126 4.17 -28.86 1.52
C GLY A 126 5.02 -27.73 0.91
N CYS A 127 4.83 -27.39 -0.37
CA CYS A 127 5.59 -26.33 -1.01
C CYS A 127 5.07 -24.93 -0.64
N ARG A 128 5.97 -24.02 -0.29
CA ARG A 128 5.67 -22.61 -0.02
C ARG A 128 6.69 -21.72 -0.70
N TRP A 129 6.24 -20.61 -1.26
CA TRP A 129 7.06 -19.50 -1.74
C TRP A 129 6.67 -18.26 -0.94
N VAL A 130 7.60 -17.72 -0.17
CA VAL A 130 7.26 -16.75 0.87
C VAL A 130 7.62 -15.31 0.50
N ASN A 131 8.51 -15.10 -0.48
CA ASN A 131 8.86 -13.75 -0.94
C ASN A 131 9.32 -13.71 -2.40
N PRO A 132 9.44 -12.51 -3.00
CA PRO A 132 9.90 -12.35 -4.38
C PRO A 132 11.35 -12.79 -4.64
N SER A 133 12.19 -12.83 -3.60
CA SER A 133 13.60 -13.28 -3.72
C SER A 133 13.74 -14.80 -3.91
N GLY A 134 12.62 -15.53 -3.93
CA GLY A 134 12.58 -16.97 -4.14
C GLY A 134 12.83 -17.80 -2.88
N ASP A 135 12.75 -17.18 -1.69
CA ASP A 135 12.75 -17.94 -0.46
C ASP A 135 11.50 -18.82 -0.39
N ARG A 136 11.73 -20.07 0.00
CA ARG A 136 10.74 -21.11 -0.11
C ARG A 136 10.98 -22.22 0.92
N THR A 137 9.92 -22.89 1.27
CA THR A 137 9.96 -24.17 1.98
C THR A 137 9.45 -25.25 1.05
N PHE A 138 10.26 -26.27 0.81
CA PHE A 138 9.88 -27.46 0.09
C PHE A 138 10.07 -28.67 1.00
N PRO A 139 9.27 -29.75 0.81
CA PRO A 139 9.50 -30.99 1.51
C PRO A 139 10.92 -31.51 1.21
N ALA A 140 11.46 -32.27 2.15
CA ALA A 140 12.74 -32.93 1.93
C ALA A 140 12.67 -33.79 0.65
N LYS A 141 13.80 -33.96 -0.04
CA LYS A 141 13.87 -34.87 -1.20
C LYS A 141 13.36 -36.23 -0.82
N GLN A 142 12.37 -36.70 -1.56
CA GLN A 142 11.74 -38.00 -1.36
C GLN A 142 11.64 -38.72 -2.72
N PRO A 143 12.52 -39.67 -3.03
CA PRO A 143 12.50 -40.39 -4.29
C PRO A 143 11.18 -41.13 -4.58
N LYS A 144 10.42 -41.42 -3.53
CA LYS A 144 9.06 -41.98 -3.61
C LYS A 144 8.06 -40.94 -3.16
N LEU A 145 7.19 -40.51 -4.07
CA LEU A 145 6.09 -39.58 -3.79
C LEU A 145 4.76 -40.27 -4.07
N VAL A 146 3.96 -40.38 -3.02
CA VAL A 146 2.63 -41.02 -3.08
C VAL A 146 1.59 -39.99 -2.64
N VAL A 147 0.48 -39.93 -3.36
CA VAL A 147 -0.71 -39.16 -2.97
C VAL A 147 -1.91 -40.12 -2.95
N GLY A 148 -2.80 -39.96 -2.00
CA GLY A 148 -4.05 -40.71 -1.96
C GLY A 148 -5.02 -40.30 -3.09
N GLU A 149 -6.22 -40.87 -3.11
CA GLU A 149 -7.29 -40.44 -4.00
C GLU A 149 -7.55 -38.94 -3.80
N LEU A 150 -7.57 -38.21 -4.90
CA LEU A 150 -7.77 -36.77 -4.91
C LEU A 150 -9.23 -36.44 -5.28
N LYS A 151 -9.95 -35.82 -4.35
CA LYS A 151 -11.30 -35.30 -4.58
C LYS A 151 -11.46 -34.05 -3.74
N ARG A 152 -10.85 -32.98 -4.18
CA ARG A 152 -10.85 -31.70 -3.46
C ARG A 152 -11.49 -30.61 -4.28
N SER A 153 -12.41 -29.88 -3.67
CA SER A 153 -12.98 -28.63 -4.19
C SER A 153 -12.70 -27.52 -3.17
N THR A 154 -12.11 -26.43 -3.62
CA THR A 154 -11.76 -25.29 -2.77
C THR A 154 -12.26 -24.01 -3.41
N VAL A 155 -12.97 -23.20 -2.63
CA VAL A 155 -13.29 -21.82 -2.99
C VAL A 155 -12.48 -20.93 -2.05
N PRO A 156 -11.57 -20.05 -2.56
CA PRO A 156 -10.83 -19.17 -1.67
C PRO A 156 -11.77 -18.24 -0.91
N SER A 157 -11.45 -17.93 0.33
CA SER A 157 -12.25 -17.03 1.17
C SER A 157 -12.43 -15.67 0.49
N ILE A 158 -11.35 -15.16 -0.14
CA ILE A 158 -11.36 -13.92 -0.91
C ILE A 158 -10.76 -14.24 -2.29
N PRO A 159 -11.60 -14.42 -3.33
CA PRO A 159 -11.14 -14.92 -4.63
C PRO A 159 -10.26 -13.96 -5.42
N TYR A 160 -10.32 -12.65 -5.12
CA TYR A 160 -9.56 -11.64 -5.86
C TYR A 160 -8.60 -10.89 -4.94
N TYR A 161 -7.30 -11.12 -5.13
CA TYR A 161 -6.23 -10.40 -4.47
C TYR A 161 -5.44 -9.60 -5.51
N THR A 162 -5.47 -8.28 -5.42
CA THR A 162 -4.76 -7.37 -6.34
C THR A 162 -4.15 -6.21 -5.56
N GLY A 163 -3.33 -5.39 -6.20
CA GLY A 163 -2.73 -4.24 -5.55
C GLY A 163 -1.79 -3.45 -6.46
N ASN A 164 -1.10 -2.48 -5.87
CA ASN A 164 -0.02 -1.72 -6.49
C ASN A 164 1.30 -2.52 -6.44
N PHE A 165 1.27 -3.78 -6.85
CA PHE A 165 2.46 -4.59 -7.01
C PHE A 165 3.10 -4.21 -8.34
N ASN A 166 4.29 -3.65 -8.30
CA ASN A 166 5.03 -3.38 -9.52
C ASN A 166 5.66 -4.69 -10.03
N SER A 167 4.99 -5.34 -10.98
CA SER A 167 5.46 -6.58 -11.62
C SER A 167 6.56 -6.32 -12.65
N SER A 168 7.49 -5.43 -12.36
CA SER A 168 8.54 -5.00 -13.31
C SER A 168 9.63 -6.06 -13.56
N THR A 169 9.69 -7.11 -12.76
CA THR A 169 10.66 -8.21 -12.89
C THR A 169 9.97 -9.56 -12.94
N GLU A 170 10.60 -10.54 -13.58
CA GLU A 170 10.06 -11.91 -13.65
C GLU A 170 9.91 -12.54 -12.24
N HIS A 171 10.84 -12.27 -11.34
CA HIS A 171 10.75 -12.74 -9.94
C HIS A 171 9.49 -12.26 -9.23
N LEU A 172 9.11 -11.00 -9.41
CA LEU A 172 7.86 -10.45 -8.86
C LEU A 172 6.63 -11.05 -9.53
N LYS A 173 6.65 -11.23 -10.85
CA LYS A 173 5.56 -11.90 -11.58
C LYS A 173 5.38 -13.33 -11.10
N ASP A 174 6.47 -14.08 -10.97
CA ASP A 174 6.46 -15.45 -10.48
C ASP A 174 5.92 -15.54 -9.05
N PHE A 175 6.37 -14.66 -8.16
CA PHE A 175 5.88 -14.61 -6.79
C PHE A 175 4.38 -14.27 -6.75
N ASN A 176 3.95 -13.24 -7.48
CA ASN A 176 2.55 -12.85 -7.58
C ASN A 176 1.68 -14.01 -8.09
N ARG A 177 2.12 -14.73 -9.13
CA ARG A 177 1.41 -15.89 -9.65
C ARG A 177 1.28 -17.01 -8.61
N ARG A 178 2.39 -17.35 -7.91
CA ARG A 178 2.42 -18.39 -6.86
C ARG A 178 1.58 -18.05 -5.64
N LEU A 179 1.44 -16.76 -5.35
CA LEU A 179 0.64 -16.26 -4.24
C LEU A 179 -0.85 -16.05 -4.61
N GLY A 180 -1.19 -16.12 -5.89
CA GLY A 180 -2.55 -15.89 -6.40
C GLY A 180 -2.92 -14.41 -6.54
N VAL A 181 -1.91 -13.54 -6.69
CA VAL A 181 -2.13 -12.12 -6.95
C VAL A 181 -2.52 -11.91 -8.40
N TYR A 182 -3.57 -11.13 -8.62
CA TYR A 182 -4.01 -10.68 -9.93
C TYR A 182 -3.34 -9.36 -10.31
N GLU A 183 -2.86 -9.25 -11.53
CA GLU A 183 -2.51 -7.96 -12.08
C GLU A 183 -3.78 -7.14 -12.36
N ARG A 184 -3.67 -5.81 -12.37
CA ARG A 184 -4.86 -4.97 -12.62
C ARG A 184 -5.49 -5.26 -13.98
N GLY A 185 -4.68 -5.49 -15.02
CA GLY A 185 -5.14 -5.86 -16.34
C GLY A 185 -5.87 -7.20 -16.42
N ASP A 186 -5.70 -8.08 -15.43
CA ASP A 186 -6.40 -9.36 -15.36
C ASP A 186 -7.84 -9.21 -14.86
N LEU A 187 -8.10 -8.19 -14.06
CA LEU A 187 -9.40 -7.97 -13.42
C LEU A 187 -10.18 -6.81 -14.05
N TYR A 188 -9.49 -5.75 -14.45
CA TYR A 188 -10.12 -4.53 -14.92
C TYR A 188 -10.02 -4.40 -16.44
N VAL A 189 -11.14 -4.06 -17.06
CA VAL A 189 -11.17 -3.65 -18.48
C VAL A 189 -10.98 -2.13 -18.55
N GLY A 190 -9.82 -1.73 -19.05
CA GLY A 190 -9.46 -0.34 -19.28
C GLY A 190 -9.15 0.47 -18.00
N VAL A 191 -10.14 0.85 -17.20
CA VAL A 191 -9.97 1.76 -16.06
C VAL A 191 -9.94 1.01 -14.74
N SER A 192 -8.87 1.17 -13.95
CA SER A 192 -8.64 0.46 -12.68
C SER A 192 -8.46 1.37 -11.44
N GLY A 193 -8.67 2.69 -11.56
CA GLY A 193 -8.47 3.67 -10.48
C GLY A 193 -9.44 4.84 -10.61
N HIS A 194 -9.01 6.05 -10.22
CA HIS A 194 -9.78 7.27 -10.41
C HIS A 194 -10.15 7.46 -11.88
N ALA A 195 -11.42 7.64 -12.18
CA ALA A 195 -11.98 7.48 -13.53
C ALA A 195 -12.52 8.79 -14.13
N GLY A 196 -12.85 9.78 -13.31
CA GLY A 196 -13.54 11.00 -13.75
C GLY A 196 -12.86 11.64 -14.96
N GLN A 197 -11.71 12.24 -14.75
CA GLN A 197 -10.96 12.90 -15.81
C GLN A 197 -10.13 11.96 -16.70
N ILE A 198 -10.16 10.65 -16.45
CA ILE A 198 -9.64 9.65 -17.39
C ILE A 198 -10.66 9.38 -18.50
N VAL A 199 -11.94 9.26 -18.16
CA VAL A 199 -13.03 9.00 -19.12
C VAL A 199 -13.51 10.30 -19.77
N ILE A 200 -13.46 11.43 -19.06
CA ILE A 200 -13.77 12.78 -19.56
C ILE A 200 -12.55 13.70 -19.38
N PRO A 201 -11.52 13.58 -20.22
CA PRO A 201 -10.30 14.34 -20.04
C PRO A 201 -10.51 15.84 -20.22
N SER A 202 -9.96 16.60 -19.28
CA SER A 202 -10.03 18.06 -19.29
C SER A 202 -9.16 18.71 -20.38
N GLY A 203 -8.25 17.95 -21.00
CA GLY A 203 -7.17 18.48 -21.85
C GLY A 203 -5.89 18.79 -21.07
N LYS A 204 -5.94 18.74 -19.73
CA LYS A 204 -4.75 18.65 -18.86
C LYS A 204 -4.54 17.17 -18.52
N ILE A 205 -3.30 16.73 -18.51
CA ILE A 205 -3.02 15.34 -18.13
C ILE A 205 -3.23 15.21 -16.62
N PRO A 206 -4.12 14.31 -16.16
CA PRO A 206 -4.27 14.06 -14.73
C PRO A 206 -2.92 13.63 -14.11
N PHE A 207 -2.63 14.15 -12.92
CA PHE A 207 -1.42 13.80 -12.14
C PHE A 207 -0.06 14.20 -12.74
N GLY A 208 0.00 15.21 -13.62
CA GLY A 208 1.26 15.82 -14.09
C GLY A 208 2.10 14.93 -15.00
N GLY A 209 1.50 13.92 -15.65
CA GLY A 209 2.18 13.07 -16.63
C GLY A 209 2.50 13.82 -17.95
N LYS A 210 3.54 13.37 -18.68
CA LYS A 210 3.87 13.90 -20.02
C LYS A 210 2.99 13.23 -21.09
N VAL A 211 2.55 13.99 -22.10
CA VAL A 211 1.67 13.55 -23.20
C VAL A 211 2.21 12.31 -23.95
N GLY A 212 3.52 12.10 -24.00
CA GLY A 212 4.15 11.01 -24.77
C GLY A 212 4.10 9.62 -24.11
N ASN A 213 3.67 9.49 -22.83
CA ASN A 213 3.63 8.23 -22.09
C ASN A 213 2.23 7.86 -21.61
N ILE A 214 1.19 8.18 -22.40
CA ILE A 214 -0.20 7.87 -22.04
C ILE A 214 -0.43 6.37 -22.19
N LYS A 215 -0.41 5.65 -21.06
CA LYS A 215 -0.79 4.24 -20.96
C LYS A 215 -2.24 4.13 -20.46
N GLY A 216 -2.90 3.04 -20.85
CA GLY A 216 -4.27 2.78 -20.43
C GLY A 216 -5.32 3.56 -21.24
N PRO A 217 -6.53 3.79 -20.67
CA PRO A 217 -7.70 4.28 -21.42
C PRO A 217 -7.55 5.68 -22.02
N LEU A 218 -6.67 6.52 -21.47
CA LEU A 218 -6.39 7.85 -22.04
C LEU A 218 -5.93 7.79 -23.51
N LYS A 219 -5.37 6.65 -23.95
CA LYS A 219 -4.99 6.42 -25.37
C LYS A 219 -6.18 6.60 -26.34
N TYR A 220 -7.42 6.34 -25.87
CA TYR A 220 -8.65 6.49 -26.67
C TYR A 220 -9.15 7.93 -26.72
N PHE A 221 -8.67 8.81 -25.82
CA PHE A 221 -9.14 10.17 -25.64
C PHE A 221 -8.03 11.22 -25.73
N LYS A 222 -6.88 10.87 -26.32
CA LYS A 222 -5.68 11.73 -26.38
C LYS A 222 -5.94 13.10 -27.01
N ASP A 223 -6.87 13.17 -27.96
CA ASP A 223 -7.21 14.39 -28.69
C ASP A 223 -8.45 15.11 -28.11
N LYS A 224 -9.02 14.60 -27.00
CA LYS A 224 -10.17 15.19 -26.34
C LYS A 224 -9.74 16.18 -25.26
N ALA A 225 -10.37 17.33 -25.24
CA ALA A 225 -10.14 18.41 -24.28
C ALA A 225 -11.48 18.99 -23.83
N TYR A 226 -12.30 18.18 -23.16
CA TYR A 226 -13.67 18.54 -22.83
C TYR A 226 -13.81 19.83 -22.01
N PHE A 227 -12.82 20.23 -21.22
CA PHE A 227 -12.90 21.50 -20.51
C PHE A 227 -12.93 22.71 -21.45
N LYS A 228 -12.37 22.56 -22.65
CA LYS A 228 -12.35 23.59 -23.70
C LYS A 228 -13.69 23.65 -24.48
N THR A 229 -14.28 22.49 -24.74
CA THR A 229 -15.49 22.35 -25.58
C THR A 229 -16.79 22.28 -24.77
N ASN A 230 -16.75 21.69 -23.60
CA ASN A 230 -17.89 21.41 -22.72
C ASN A 230 -17.51 21.73 -21.26
N PRO A 231 -17.23 23.00 -20.91
CA PRO A 231 -16.84 23.34 -19.54
C PRO A 231 -17.89 22.99 -18.50
N GLU A 232 -19.18 22.90 -18.90
CA GLU A 232 -20.32 22.48 -18.06
C GLU A 232 -20.24 21.02 -17.60
N PHE A 233 -19.40 20.18 -18.18
CA PHE A 233 -19.11 18.83 -17.71
C PHE A 233 -18.31 18.82 -16.42
N PHE A 234 -17.63 19.90 -16.10
CA PHE A 234 -16.79 20.05 -14.92
C PHE A 234 -17.51 20.80 -13.81
N ALA A 235 -17.09 20.55 -12.58
CA ALA A 235 -17.71 21.12 -11.41
C ALA A 235 -17.76 22.65 -11.44
N LEU A 236 -18.86 23.23 -10.99
CA LEU A 236 -18.92 24.63 -10.62
C LEU A 236 -18.22 24.80 -9.27
N GLY A 237 -17.22 25.65 -9.20
CA GLY A 237 -16.54 26.00 -7.96
C GLY A 237 -17.32 27.01 -7.12
N ALA A 238 -16.91 27.22 -5.87
CA ALA A 238 -17.56 28.13 -4.91
C ALA A 238 -17.68 29.58 -5.41
N TYR A 239 -16.80 30.00 -6.33
CA TYR A 239 -16.80 31.34 -6.90
C TYR A 239 -17.54 31.45 -8.25
N GLY A 240 -18.44 30.51 -8.56
CA GLY A 240 -19.27 30.53 -9.77
C GLY A 240 -18.53 30.22 -11.08
N LYS A 241 -17.30 29.71 -11.03
CA LYS A 241 -16.50 29.33 -12.21
C LYS A 241 -16.34 27.83 -12.31
N ARG A 242 -16.45 27.27 -13.53
CA ARG A 242 -16.14 25.88 -13.79
C ARG A 242 -14.63 25.62 -13.60
N THR A 243 -14.29 24.45 -13.06
CA THR A 243 -12.90 24.14 -12.70
C THR A 243 -12.59 22.65 -12.89
N THR A 244 -11.34 22.37 -13.24
CA THR A 244 -10.78 20.99 -13.30
C THR A 244 -10.16 20.54 -11.97
N GLU A 245 -10.17 21.40 -10.96
CA GLU A 245 -9.57 21.13 -9.63
C GLU A 245 -10.57 20.48 -8.65
N LEU A 246 -11.80 20.26 -9.09
CA LEU A 246 -12.86 19.55 -8.39
C LEU A 246 -13.27 18.32 -9.22
N GLN A 247 -14.40 17.72 -8.85
CA GLN A 247 -14.98 16.57 -9.55
C GLN A 247 -15.64 16.99 -10.87
N LEU A 248 -16.24 16.06 -11.59
CA LEU A 248 -17.14 16.34 -12.70
C LEU A 248 -18.52 16.83 -12.21
N CYS A 249 -19.28 17.49 -13.05
CA CYS A 249 -20.66 17.90 -12.77
C CYS A 249 -21.63 16.73 -13.01
N TYR A 250 -21.66 15.78 -12.10
CA TYR A 250 -22.36 14.49 -12.24
C TYR A 250 -23.89 14.61 -12.42
N SER A 251 -24.49 15.78 -12.17
CA SER A 251 -25.92 16.04 -12.46
C SER A 251 -26.18 16.45 -13.92
N ASN A 252 -25.14 16.73 -14.72
CA ASN A 252 -25.29 17.13 -16.11
C ASN A 252 -25.67 15.92 -17.00
N PRO A 253 -26.84 15.92 -17.70
CA PRO A 253 -27.28 14.77 -18.49
C PRO A 253 -26.36 14.51 -19.71
N GLN A 254 -25.90 15.56 -20.39
CA GLN A 254 -25.00 15.41 -21.53
C GLN A 254 -23.64 14.81 -21.14
N LEU A 255 -23.12 15.18 -19.95
CA LEU A 255 -21.96 14.51 -19.36
C LEU A 255 -22.20 13.02 -19.20
N ARG A 256 -23.36 12.63 -18.65
CA ARG A 256 -23.70 11.22 -18.42
C ARG A 256 -23.77 10.43 -19.73
N ASP A 257 -24.34 11.01 -20.77
CA ASP A 257 -24.42 10.38 -22.08
C ASP A 257 -23.05 10.24 -22.72
N GLU A 258 -22.20 11.27 -22.64
CA GLU A 258 -20.85 11.21 -23.16
C GLU A 258 -19.97 10.23 -22.35
N TYR A 259 -20.15 10.19 -21.02
CA TYR A 259 -19.45 9.26 -20.15
C TYR A 259 -19.78 7.80 -20.52
N ALA A 260 -21.08 7.51 -20.71
CA ALA A 260 -21.51 6.18 -21.14
C ALA A 260 -20.95 5.80 -22.51
N ARG A 261 -20.97 6.72 -23.47
CA ARG A 261 -20.35 6.53 -24.80
C ARG A 261 -18.86 6.24 -24.70
N ASN A 262 -18.15 6.96 -23.82
CA ASN A 262 -16.72 6.76 -23.62
C ASN A 262 -16.40 5.43 -22.92
N ILE A 263 -17.24 4.93 -22.01
CA ILE A 263 -17.13 3.56 -21.49
C ILE A 263 -17.22 2.55 -22.65
N GLU A 264 -18.19 2.68 -23.54
CA GLU A 264 -18.33 1.78 -24.71
C GLU A 264 -17.08 1.80 -25.61
N ILE A 265 -16.50 2.98 -25.86
CA ILE A 265 -15.25 3.11 -26.62
C ILE A 265 -14.13 2.34 -25.93
N VAL A 266 -14.01 2.44 -24.60
CA VAL A 266 -12.98 1.70 -23.84
C VAL A 266 -13.23 0.21 -23.92
N LEU A 267 -14.45 -0.27 -23.68
CA LEU A 267 -14.79 -1.71 -23.74
C LEU A 267 -14.47 -2.30 -25.12
N LYS A 268 -14.84 -1.60 -26.20
CA LYS A 268 -14.52 -2.00 -27.57
C LYS A 268 -13.01 -1.98 -27.83
N GLY A 269 -12.32 -0.94 -27.41
CA GLY A 269 -10.88 -0.76 -27.62
C GLY A 269 -10.01 -1.76 -26.83
N GLU A 270 -10.50 -2.24 -25.69
CA GLU A 270 -9.87 -3.31 -24.90
C GLU A 270 -10.36 -4.71 -25.30
N ASN A 271 -11.13 -4.86 -26.39
CA ASN A 271 -11.68 -6.12 -26.89
C ASN A 271 -12.43 -6.92 -25.82
N TYR A 272 -13.27 -6.22 -25.02
CA TYR A 272 -14.05 -6.88 -23.97
C TYR A 272 -14.98 -7.94 -24.57
N ASN A 273 -14.78 -9.18 -24.18
CA ASN A 273 -15.42 -10.37 -24.76
C ASN A 273 -16.65 -10.86 -23.98
N GLY A 274 -17.09 -10.11 -22.95
CA GLY A 274 -18.24 -10.49 -22.11
C GLY A 274 -17.88 -11.40 -20.92
N GLU A 275 -16.63 -11.76 -20.72
CA GLU A 275 -16.17 -12.42 -19.50
C GLU A 275 -16.31 -11.53 -18.27
N ARG A 276 -16.23 -12.13 -17.08
CA ARG A 276 -16.27 -11.37 -15.83
C ARG A 276 -15.12 -10.36 -15.77
N ALA A 277 -15.48 -9.08 -15.63
CA ALA A 277 -14.52 -8.00 -15.52
C ALA A 277 -15.05 -6.87 -14.65
N PHE A 278 -14.12 -6.02 -14.20
CA PHE A 278 -14.42 -4.82 -13.43
C PHE A 278 -14.07 -3.57 -14.24
N PHE A 279 -14.88 -2.52 -14.05
CA PHE A 279 -14.60 -1.19 -14.58
C PHE A 279 -14.68 -0.19 -13.44
N SER A 280 -13.66 0.64 -13.27
CA SER A 280 -13.64 1.61 -12.18
C SER A 280 -14.45 2.86 -12.53
N LEU A 281 -15.36 3.22 -11.63
CA LEU A 281 -16.08 4.50 -11.63
C LEU A 281 -15.70 5.36 -10.40
N LEU A 282 -14.46 5.22 -9.91
CA LEU A 282 -14.00 6.04 -8.78
C LEU A 282 -13.99 7.52 -9.21
N HIS A 283 -14.50 8.40 -8.34
CA HIS A 283 -14.31 9.84 -8.50
C HIS A 283 -12.82 10.21 -8.42
N ASP A 284 -12.48 11.39 -8.92
CA ASP A 284 -11.09 11.85 -8.90
C ASP A 284 -10.61 12.10 -7.46
N ASP A 285 -9.30 12.05 -7.22
CA ASP A 285 -8.70 12.18 -5.89
C ASP A 285 -8.63 13.65 -5.41
N HIS A 286 -9.76 14.32 -5.46
CA HIS A 286 -9.98 15.66 -4.96
C HIS A 286 -10.92 15.64 -3.76
N GLY A 287 -10.58 16.34 -2.68
CA GLY A 287 -11.43 16.49 -1.51
C GLY A 287 -12.45 17.61 -1.63
N GLY A 288 -13.35 17.70 -0.66
CA GLY A 288 -14.34 18.76 -0.55
C GLY A 288 -15.61 18.50 -1.37
N LYS A 289 -16.41 19.55 -1.56
CA LYS A 289 -17.69 19.47 -2.27
C LYS A 289 -17.50 19.08 -3.73
N PHE A 290 -18.39 18.23 -4.25
CA PHE A 290 -18.30 17.75 -5.64
C PHE A 290 -18.54 18.86 -6.65
N CYS A 291 -19.61 19.64 -6.48
CA CYS A 291 -20.02 20.70 -7.39
C CYS A 291 -21.00 21.66 -6.70
N TYR A 292 -20.92 22.95 -6.97
CA TYR A 292 -21.79 24.00 -6.39
C TYR A 292 -22.95 24.41 -7.31
N CYS A 293 -23.31 23.63 -8.34
CA CYS A 293 -24.44 23.95 -9.19
C CYS A 293 -25.77 23.48 -8.57
N LYS A 294 -26.85 24.21 -8.85
CA LYS A 294 -28.21 23.94 -8.29
C LYS A 294 -28.68 22.50 -8.51
N ASN A 295 -28.39 21.90 -9.66
CA ASN A 295 -28.80 20.52 -9.96
C ASN A 295 -28.04 19.49 -9.08
N CYS A 296 -26.74 19.70 -8.85
CA CYS A 296 -25.98 18.85 -7.93
C CYS A 296 -26.51 19.00 -6.49
N GLU A 297 -26.78 20.24 -6.04
CA GLU A 297 -27.37 20.50 -4.72
C GLU A 297 -28.77 19.91 -4.53
N ALA A 298 -29.59 19.91 -5.57
CA ALA A 298 -30.90 19.24 -5.54
C ALA A 298 -30.75 17.71 -5.34
N LEU A 299 -29.74 17.08 -5.98
CA LEU A 299 -29.45 15.67 -5.79
C LEU A 299 -28.80 15.38 -4.43
N GLU A 300 -27.97 16.27 -3.90
CA GLU A 300 -27.46 16.18 -2.51
C GLU A 300 -28.63 16.13 -1.51
N LYS A 301 -29.63 17.00 -1.68
CA LYS A 301 -30.84 16.99 -0.87
C LYS A 301 -31.70 15.74 -1.05
N LYS A 302 -31.88 15.28 -2.33
CA LYS A 302 -32.63 14.06 -2.65
C LYS A 302 -32.05 12.82 -1.96
N TYR A 303 -30.74 12.70 -1.91
CA TYR A 303 -30.05 11.56 -1.32
C TYR A 303 -29.70 11.75 0.16
N ASP A 304 -29.98 12.93 0.72
CA ASP A 304 -29.53 13.35 2.07
C ASP A 304 -28.04 13.06 2.27
N HIS A 305 -27.24 13.40 1.24
CA HIS A 305 -25.82 13.05 1.23
C HIS A 305 -25.00 14.01 0.36
N PRO A 306 -23.80 14.48 0.82
CA PRO A 306 -22.94 15.39 0.04
C PRO A 306 -22.44 14.82 -1.30
N ALA A 307 -22.45 13.50 -1.47
CA ALA A 307 -22.15 12.83 -2.74
C ALA A 307 -23.41 12.45 -3.54
N GLY A 308 -24.59 13.01 -3.25
CA GLY A 308 -25.86 12.62 -3.86
C GLY A 308 -25.86 12.66 -5.39
N ALA A 309 -25.30 13.70 -5.99
CA ALA A 309 -25.17 13.79 -7.45
C ALA A 309 -24.28 12.69 -8.04
N PHE A 310 -23.24 12.29 -7.32
CA PHE A 310 -22.37 11.20 -7.74
C PHE A 310 -23.04 9.83 -7.60
N TYR A 311 -23.78 9.59 -6.53
CA TYR A 311 -24.54 8.34 -6.38
C TYR A 311 -25.63 8.20 -7.45
N ASP A 312 -26.35 9.27 -7.76
CA ASP A 312 -27.36 9.28 -8.84
C ASP A 312 -26.73 8.93 -10.21
N PHE A 313 -25.54 9.50 -10.49
CA PHE A 313 -24.75 9.17 -11.67
C PHE A 313 -24.32 7.69 -11.68
N LEU A 314 -23.79 7.17 -10.57
CA LEU A 314 -23.36 5.77 -10.48
C LEU A 314 -24.51 4.80 -10.76
N PHE A 315 -25.68 5.05 -10.15
CA PHE A 315 -26.85 4.19 -10.35
C PHE A 315 -27.39 4.29 -11.78
N ASP A 316 -27.27 5.46 -12.42
CA ASP A 316 -27.61 5.63 -13.83
C ASP A 316 -26.66 4.80 -14.73
N MET A 317 -25.35 4.88 -14.53
CA MET A 317 -24.39 4.06 -15.28
C MET A 317 -24.69 2.56 -15.08
N CYS A 318 -24.95 2.12 -13.86
CA CYS A 318 -25.30 0.73 -13.60
C CYS A 318 -26.52 0.27 -14.41
N ARG A 319 -27.61 1.05 -14.43
CA ARG A 319 -28.84 0.73 -15.20
C ARG A 319 -28.59 0.63 -16.69
N ARG A 320 -27.80 1.57 -17.25
CA ARG A 320 -27.48 1.62 -18.70
C ARG A 320 -26.71 0.39 -19.18
N PHE A 321 -25.84 -0.18 -18.34
CA PHE A 321 -24.95 -1.27 -18.73
C PHE A 321 -25.41 -2.65 -18.28
N ASP A 322 -26.36 -2.77 -17.36
CA ASP A 322 -26.73 -4.00 -16.68
C ASP A 322 -27.18 -5.12 -17.63
N ARG A 323 -28.04 -4.81 -18.62
CA ARG A 323 -28.56 -5.79 -19.57
C ARG A 323 -27.56 -6.10 -20.68
N LYS A 324 -26.83 -5.08 -21.14
CA LYS A 324 -25.91 -5.20 -22.28
C LYS A 324 -24.62 -5.95 -21.92
N TYR A 325 -24.16 -5.77 -20.68
CA TYR A 325 -22.91 -6.36 -20.18
C TYR A 325 -23.12 -7.01 -18.79
N PRO A 326 -23.80 -8.17 -18.73
CA PRO A 326 -24.24 -8.77 -17.45
C PRO A 326 -23.08 -9.19 -16.53
N ASN A 327 -21.90 -9.42 -17.08
CA ASN A 327 -20.69 -9.82 -16.34
C ASN A 327 -19.72 -8.65 -16.05
N LEU A 328 -20.10 -7.41 -16.45
CA LEU A 328 -19.32 -6.22 -16.13
C LEU A 328 -19.78 -5.66 -14.79
N THR A 329 -18.87 -5.55 -13.83
CA THR A 329 -19.12 -4.95 -12.53
C THR A 329 -18.44 -3.61 -12.41
N PHE A 330 -19.19 -2.56 -12.08
CA PHE A 330 -18.62 -1.26 -11.76
C PHE A 330 -18.10 -1.22 -10.35
N ILE A 331 -16.86 -0.76 -10.17
CA ILE A 331 -16.27 -0.54 -8.85
C ILE A 331 -16.21 0.96 -8.57
N CYS A 332 -16.77 1.36 -7.43
CA CYS A 332 -16.62 2.68 -6.85
C CYS A 332 -15.86 2.61 -5.52
N SER A 333 -15.52 3.75 -4.91
CA SER A 333 -14.82 3.81 -3.64
C SER A 333 -15.64 4.51 -2.55
N ALA A 334 -15.77 3.85 -1.40
CA ALA A 334 -16.16 4.44 -0.13
C ALA A 334 -14.87 4.96 0.53
N TYR A 335 -14.54 6.23 0.27
CA TYR A 335 -13.17 6.70 0.44
C TYR A 335 -13.07 7.86 1.42
N ARG A 336 -13.47 9.04 1.05
CA ARG A 336 -13.29 10.24 1.87
C ARG A 336 -14.52 10.50 2.74
N ALA A 337 -14.33 10.96 3.97
CA ALA A 337 -15.43 11.19 4.88
C ALA A 337 -16.29 12.41 4.50
N ASP A 338 -15.68 13.39 3.87
CA ASP A 338 -16.36 14.54 3.29
C ASP A 338 -17.07 14.22 1.96
N GLN A 339 -16.96 12.97 1.48
CA GLN A 339 -17.51 12.53 0.21
C GLN A 339 -18.27 11.20 0.32
N THR A 340 -17.60 10.06 0.05
CA THR A 340 -18.27 8.78 -0.17
C THR A 340 -18.06 7.74 0.93
N LEU A 341 -17.45 8.09 2.07
CA LEU A 341 -17.14 7.13 3.14
C LEU A 341 -18.40 6.42 3.65
N LYS A 342 -19.50 7.14 3.80
CA LYS A 342 -20.79 6.60 4.26
C LYS A 342 -21.70 6.33 3.07
N PRO A 343 -22.59 5.30 3.13
CA PRO A 343 -23.64 5.12 2.12
C PRO A 343 -24.73 6.19 2.24
N PRO A 344 -25.52 6.43 1.18
CA PRO A 344 -26.72 7.25 1.27
C PRO A 344 -27.69 6.64 2.27
N PRO A 345 -28.28 7.42 3.22
CA PRO A 345 -29.01 6.87 4.36
C PRO A 345 -30.28 6.08 3.96
N HIS A 346 -30.90 6.40 2.83
CA HIS A 346 -32.16 5.78 2.38
C HIS A 346 -31.94 4.67 1.33
N GLN A 347 -30.71 4.36 0.95
CA GLN A 347 -30.40 3.29 0.00
C GLN A 347 -30.52 1.91 0.68
N LYS A 348 -31.43 1.07 0.19
CA LYS A 348 -31.66 -0.26 0.75
C LYS A 348 -30.80 -1.35 0.12
N GLU A 349 -30.51 -1.26 -1.17
CA GLU A 349 -29.70 -2.23 -1.92
C GLU A 349 -28.98 -1.54 -3.07
N LEU A 350 -27.73 -1.97 -3.35
CA LEU A 350 -26.98 -1.51 -4.51
C LEU A 350 -27.41 -2.25 -5.79
N PRO A 351 -27.28 -1.63 -6.98
CA PRO A 351 -27.39 -2.33 -8.25
C PRO A 351 -26.54 -3.61 -8.28
N ARG A 352 -27.04 -4.69 -8.92
CA ARG A 352 -26.35 -6.00 -8.93
C ARG A 352 -24.96 -5.97 -9.56
N ASN A 353 -24.76 -5.06 -10.50
CA ASN A 353 -23.49 -4.84 -11.21
C ASN A 353 -22.64 -3.71 -10.58
N MET A 354 -22.83 -3.41 -9.28
CA MET A 354 -22.04 -2.44 -8.54
C MET A 354 -21.37 -3.07 -7.33
N GLN A 355 -20.13 -2.69 -7.10
CA GLN A 355 -19.33 -3.06 -5.93
C GLN A 355 -18.62 -1.84 -5.37
N PHE A 356 -18.76 -1.58 -4.06
CA PHE A 356 -17.99 -0.55 -3.39
C PHE A 356 -16.67 -1.10 -2.83
N GLY A 357 -15.60 -0.32 -3.03
CA GLY A 357 -14.31 -0.53 -2.40
C GLY A 357 -14.17 0.35 -1.17
N TYR A 358 -14.05 -0.25 0.00
CA TYR A 358 -13.88 0.47 1.26
C TYR A 358 -12.42 0.74 1.56
N SER A 359 -12.08 2.00 1.87
CA SER A 359 -10.70 2.45 2.11
C SER A 359 -10.58 3.16 3.46
N PRO A 360 -10.15 2.49 4.55
CA PRO A 360 -10.06 3.07 5.89
C PRO A 360 -8.79 3.91 6.08
N LEU A 361 -8.55 4.89 5.21
CA LEU A 361 -7.30 5.65 5.17
C LEU A 361 -7.04 6.51 6.40
N GLY A 362 -8.09 6.95 7.09
CA GLY A 362 -7.96 7.82 8.26
C GLY A 362 -8.09 7.10 9.60
N CYS A 363 -8.11 5.77 9.64
CA CYS A 363 -8.15 5.03 10.90
C CYS A 363 -6.81 5.11 11.65
N ASP A 364 -6.81 4.73 12.93
CA ASP A 364 -5.58 4.52 13.69
C ASP A 364 -4.87 3.26 13.21
N PHE A 365 -3.67 3.41 12.69
CA PHE A 365 -2.87 2.33 12.12
C PHE A 365 -2.14 1.48 13.17
N SER A 366 -2.19 1.86 14.44
CA SER A 366 -1.68 1.01 15.55
C SER A 366 -2.74 0.05 16.10
N LYS A 367 -4.01 0.21 15.72
CA LYS A 367 -5.14 -0.57 16.23
C LYS A 367 -5.97 -1.17 15.09
N PRO A 368 -6.57 -2.36 15.27
CA PRO A 368 -7.49 -2.93 14.28
C PRO A 368 -8.77 -2.08 14.15
N LEU A 369 -9.50 -2.26 13.06
CA LEU A 369 -10.80 -1.59 12.85
C LEU A 369 -11.84 -1.96 13.91
N THR A 370 -11.71 -3.13 14.52
CA THR A 370 -12.56 -3.62 15.62
C THR A 370 -12.33 -2.87 16.94
N HIS A 371 -11.19 -2.19 17.10
CA HIS A 371 -10.90 -1.42 18.30
C HIS A 371 -11.79 -0.16 18.39
N PRO A 372 -12.31 0.22 19.60
CA PRO A 372 -13.22 1.35 19.79
C PRO A 372 -12.74 2.69 19.20
N ILE A 373 -11.42 2.95 19.20
CA ILE A 373 -10.86 4.18 18.61
C ILE A 373 -11.14 4.30 17.10
N ASN A 374 -11.34 3.16 16.43
CA ASN A 374 -11.66 3.06 15.01
C ASN A 374 -13.15 2.87 14.71
N ALA A 375 -14.04 3.00 15.70
CA ALA A 375 -15.50 2.80 15.51
C ALA A 375 -16.08 3.66 14.37
N GLY A 376 -15.58 4.91 14.22
CA GLY A 376 -15.97 5.81 13.13
C GLY A 376 -15.57 5.33 11.73
N TRP A 377 -14.65 4.36 11.64
CA TRP A 377 -14.23 3.70 10.41
C TRP A 377 -14.83 2.29 10.26
N ALA A 378 -15.07 1.59 11.34
CA ALA A 378 -15.69 0.27 11.31
C ALA A 378 -17.17 0.35 10.88
N LYS A 379 -17.93 1.27 11.47
CA LYS A 379 -19.35 1.42 11.21
C LYS A 379 -19.69 1.71 9.75
N PRO A 380 -19.05 2.64 9.02
CA PRO A 380 -19.33 2.84 7.60
C PRO A 380 -19.10 1.60 6.73
N LEU A 381 -18.05 0.79 7.02
CA LEU A 381 -17.86 -0.50 6.33
C LEU A 381 -19.05 -1.44 6.54
N GLN A 382 -19.51 -1.55 7.79
CA GLN A 382 -20.68 -2.37 8.11
C GLN A 382 -21.96 -1.86 7.44
N ASP A 383 -22.16 -0.54 7.37
CA ASP A 383 -23.32 0.07 6.73
C ASP A 383 -23.30 -0.16 5.20
N TRP A 384 -22.16 -0.03 4.54
CA TRP A 384 -21.98 -0.42 3.13
C TRP A 384 -22.22 -1.91 2.91
N ALA A 385 -21.75 -2.78 3.81
CA ALA A 385 -21.94 -4.22 3.70
C ALA A 385 -23.42 -4.65 3.79
N LYS A 386 -24.27 -3.90 4.53
CA LYS A 386 -25.72 -4.18 4.62
C LYS A 386 -26.39 -4.09 3.26
N ILE A 387 -26.06 -3.06 2.48
CA ILE A 387 -26.70 -2.77 1.18
C ILE A 387 -25.96 -3.38 -0.02
N SER A 388 -24.75 -3.92 0.18
CA SER A 388 -23.91 -4.51 -0.86
C SER A 388 -24.05 -6.03 -0.89
N ARG A 389 -24.00 -6.63 -2.08
CA ARG A 389 -23.87 -8.09 -2.24
C ARG A 389 -22.47 -8.57 -1.93
N ARG A 390 -21.47 -7.80 -2.36
CA ARG A 390 -20.04 -8.01 -2.09
C ARG A 390 -19.31 -6.68 -2.02
N MET A 391 -18.15 -6.67 -1.35
CA MET A 391 -17.31 -5.49 -1.16
C MET A 391 -15.90 -5.74 -1.69
N ARG A 392 -15.22 -4.68 -2.11
CA ARG A 392 -13.76 -4.62 -2.17
C ARG A 392 -13.25 -3.94 -0.90
N PHE A 393 -12.16 -4.43 -0.34
CA PHE A 393 -11.51 -3.80 0.79
C PHE A 393 -10.10 -3.36 0.41
N SER A 394 -9.78 -2.08 0.62
CA SER A 394 -8.45 -1.55 0.40
C SER A 394 -7.62 -1.73 1.67
N VAL A 395 -6.55 -2.49 1.54
CA VAL A 395 -5.59 -2.75 2.62
C VAL A 395 -4.42 -1.79 2.48
N TYR A 396 -4.10 -1.12 3.55
CA TYR A 396 -2.88 -0.35 3.70
C TYR A 396 -1.97 -1.13 4.65
N PRO A 397 -1.11 -2.01 4.12
CA PRO A 397 -0.38 -2.98 4.94
C PRO A 397 0.72 -2.33 5.76
N THR A 398 1.17 -1.15 5.35
CA THR A 398 2.13 -0.34 6.09
C THR A 398 1.69 1.12 6.12
N THR A 399 2.30 1.91 6.98
CA THR A 399 2.17 3.36 6.94
C THR A 399 3.09 3.94 5.85
N TYR A 400 2.75 5.12 5.36
CA TYR A 400 3.55 5.88 4.38
C TYR A 400 4.18 7.08 5.06
N PRO A 401 5.25 6.90 5.86
CA PRO A 401 5.82 7.99 6.63
C PRO A 401 6.35 9.10 5.74
N ARG A 402 6.39 10.28 6.27
CA ARG A 402 7.04 11.40 5.62
C ARG A 402 8.47 11.53 6.13
N PRO A 403 9.41 11.72 5.22
CA PRO A 403 9.32 11.79 3.76
C PRO A 403 8.97 10.44 3.12
N VAL A 404 8.35 10.49 1.96
CA VAL A 404 7.61 9.42 1.25
C VAL A 404 8.38 8.10 1.01
N VAL A 405 9.64 7.99 1.32
CA VAL A 405 10.46 6.78 1.18
C VAL A 405 11.10 6.33 2.50
N SER A 406 10.65 6.88 3.62
CA SER A 406 11.04 6.38 4.94
C SER A 406 10.27 5.10 5.25
N TYR A 407 10.93 4.17 5.89
CA TYR A 407 10.32 2.90 6.30
C TYR A 407 10.07 2.94 7.80
N PRO A 408 8.81 2.85 8.23
CA PRO A 408 8.49 2.91 9.65
C PRO A 408 8.98 1.67 10.37
N LEU A 409 9.39 1.84 11.62
CA LEU A 409 9.75 0.73 12.51
C LEU A 409 8.48 0.18 13.15
N THR A 410 7.66 -0.51 12.35
CA THR A 410 6.35 -1.04 12.73
C THR A 410 6.20 -2.49 12.29
N ALA A 411 5.45 -3.26 13.08
CA ALA A 411 5.08 -4.65 12.78
C ALA A 411 3.70 -4.73 12.09
N ASN A 412 2.65 -4.34 12.79
CA ASN A 412 1.23 -4.28 12.42
C ASN A 412 0.63 -5.54 11.75
N ILE A 413 1.20 -6.71 11.99
CA ILE A 413 0.73 -7.99 11.41
C ILE A 413 -0.63 -8.37 12.01
N HIS A 414 -0.74 -8.38 13.33
CA HIS A 414 -2.00 -8.70 14.02
C HIS A 414 -3.15 -7.77 13.59
N ARG A 415 -2.90 -6.46 13.54
CA ARG A 415 -3.87 -5.50 13.01
C ARG A 415 -4.32 -5.84 11.59
N LEU A 416 -3.37 -6.21 10.73
CA LEU A 416 -3.63 -6.59 9.35
C LEU A 416 -4.55 -7.80 9.25
N VAL A 417 -4.26 -8.85 10.02
CA VAL A 417 -5.04 -10.09 10.09
C VAL A 417 -6.47 -9.80 10.57
N GLU A 418 -6.62 -9.07 11.68
CA GLU A 418 -7.93 -8.71 12.22
C GLU A 418 -8.75 -7.88 11.23
N ASN A 419 -8.12 -6.92 10.53
CA ASN A 419 -8.80 -6.09 9.54
C ASN A 419 -9.26 -6.91 8.33
N LEU A 420 -8.49 -7.90 7.87
CA LEU A 420 -8.89 -8.81 6.78
C LEU A 420 -10.08 -9.68 7.20
N ARG A 421 -10.01 -10.27 8.39
CA ARG A 421 -11.12 -11.06 8.96
C ARG A 421 -12.38 -10.22 9.16
N PHE A 422 -12.23 -8.99 9.64
CA PHE A 422 -13.36 -8.07 9.79
C PHE A 422 -13.96 -7.68 8.43
N ALA A 423 -13.13 -7.37 7.43
CA ALA A 423 -13.58 -7.08 6.09
C ALA A 423 -14.28 -8.28 5.42
N TYR A 424 -13.75 -9.50 5.60
CA TYR A 424 -14.37 -10.73 5.10
C TYR A 424 -15.77 -10.95 5.68
N ARG A 425 -15.93 -10.78 7.00
CA ARG A 425 -17.26 -10.85 7.66
C ARG A 425 -18.21 -9.77 7.16
N ASN A 426 -17.67 -8.64 6.66
CA ASN A 426 -18.41 -7.57 6.01
C ASN A 426 -18.42 -7.69 4.48
N LYS A 427 -18.52 -8.92 3.97
CA LYS A 427 -18.72 -9.28 2.56
C LYS A 427 -17.57 -8.87 1.62
N ALA A 428 -16.37 -8.58 2.11
CA ALA A 428 -15.21 -8.40 1.24
C ALA A 428 -14.91 -9.71 0.50
N ARG A 429 -14.83 -9.62 -0.84
CA ARG A 429 -14.50 -10.73 -1.76
C ARG A 429 -13.42 -10.30 -2.75
N MET A 430 -12.91 -9.11 -2.59
CA MET A 430 -11.75 -8.57 -3.31
C MET A 430 -10.91 -7.76 -2.34
N ILE A 431 -9.61 -8.01 -2.33
CA ILE A 431 -8.62 -7.19 -1.64
C ILE A 431 -7.84 -6.37 -2.67
N PHE A 432 -7.73 -5.08 -2.41
CA PHE A 432 -6.81 -4.19 -3.09
C PHE A 432 -5.73 -3.74 -2.10
N CYS A 433 -4.49 -4.09 -2.38
CA CYS A 433 -3.37 -3.79 -1.50
C CYS A 433 -2.62 -2.55 -1.98
N GLU A 434 -2.57 -1.51 -1.14
CA GLU A 434 -1.88 -0.26 -1.45
C GLU A 434 -0.52 -0.23 -0.78
N PHE A 435 0.56 -0.47 -1.55
CA PHE A 435 1.95 -0.39 -1.09
C PHE A 435 2.64 0.94 -1.42
N GLY A 436 1.88 1.95 -1.85
CA GLY A 436 2.41 3.25 -2.27
C GLY A 436 2.73 3.32 -3.77
N SER A 437 3.14 4.51 -4.20
CA SER A 437 3.38 4.82 -5.63
C SER A 437 4.77 4.45 -6.13
N GLY A 438 5.61 3.86 -5.28
CA GLY A 438 6.98 3.45 -5.62
C GLY A 438 7.10 2.00 -6.06
N PRO A 439 8.28 1.57 -6.54
CA PRO A 439 8.56 0.17 -6.77
C PRO A 439 8.45 -0.62 -5.46
N TYR A 440 7.94 -1.86 -5.55
CA TYR A 440 7.89 -2.77 -4.41
C TYR A 440 9.29 -2.93 -3.79
N ASN A 441 9.34 -3.01 -2.47
CA ASN A 441 10.55 -3.26 -1.72
C ASN A 441 10.31 -4.29 -0.61
N SER A 442 11.36 -5.04 -0.30
CA SER A 442 11.36 -6.12 0.71
C SER A 442 11.83 -5.65 2.10
N PHE A 443 11.85 -4.34 2.38
CA PHE A 443 12.36 -3.83 3.65
C PHE A 443 11.40 -4.03 4.82
N GLY A 444 11.97 -4.22 6.00
CA GLY A 444 11.22 -4.52 7.21
C GLY A 444 10.43 -5.84 7.06
N PHE A 445 9.15 -5.80 7.39
CA PHE A 445 8.25 -6.96 7.27
C PHE A 445 7.32 -6.89 6.05
N ASN A 446 7.69 -6.15 4.98
CA ASN A 446 6.80 -6.00 3.82
C ASN A 446 6.50 -7.34 3.13
N ASP A 447 7.50 -8.20 2.95
CA ASP A 447 7.30 -9.52 2.34
C ASP A 447 6.36 -10.39 3.19
N LEU A 448 6.49 -10.35 4.51
CA LEU A 448 5.59 -11.05 5.43
C LEU A 448 4.14 -10.54 5.29
N ARG A 449 3.95 -9.22 5.18
CA ARG A 449 2.61 -8.63 5.00
C ARG A 449 1.95 -9.11 3.70
N VAL A 450 2.69 -9.09 2.59
CA VAL A 450 2.19 -9.58 1.28
C VAL A 450 1.84 -11.06 1.36
N TYR A 451 2.74 -11.87 1.93
CA TYR A 451 2.55 -13.30 2.09
C TYR A 451 1.33 -13.61 2.97
N MET A 452 1.21 -12.95 4.13
CA MET A 452 0.08 -13.07 5.05
C MET A 452 -1.26 -12.77 4.38
N ILE A 453 -1.34 -11.67 3.61
CA ILE A 453 -2.56 -11.31 2.88
C ILE A 453 -2.93 -12.41 1.88
N GLY A 454 -1.97 -12.91 1.12
CA GLY A 454 -2.21 -13.97 0.12
C GLY A 454 -2.71 -15.26 0.75
N GLU A 455 -2.10 -15.68 1.87
CA GLU A 455 -2.51 -16.88 2.60
C GLU A 455 -3.91 -16.73 3.22
N LEU A 456 -4.23 -15.57 3.78
CA LEU A 456 -5.57 -15.28 4.32
C LEU A 456 -6.63 -15.05 3.24
N CYS A 457 -6.26 -14.58 2.05
CA CYS A 457 -7.20 -14.56 0.91
C CYS A 457 -7.59 -15.96 0.47
N ARG A 458 -6.66 -16.92 0.57
CA ARG A 458 -6.90 -18.32 0.27
C ARG A 458 -7.77 -18.98 1.33
N ASP A 459 -7.40 -18.81 2.61
CA ASP A 459 -8.10 -19.34 3.77
C ASP A 459 -8.05 -18.31 4.91
N ILE A 460 -9.17 -17.65 5.18
CA ILE A 460 -9.26 -16.55 6.16
C ILE A 460 -9.10 -17.04 7.61
N ASP A 461 -9.35 -18.33 7.84
CA ASP A 461 -9.30 -18.96 9.16
C ASP A 461 -7.93 -19.58 9.44
N ARG A 462 -7.00 -19.53 8.48
CA ARG A 462 -5.64 -20.04 8.67
C ARG A 462 -4.98 -19.39 9.88
N ASP A 463 -4.26 -20.21 10.66
CA ASP A 463 -3.57 -19.76 11.86
C ASP A 463 -2.46 -18.74 11.53
N GLU A 464 -2.54 -17.59 12.18
CA GLU A 464 -1.63 -16.45 11.99
C GLU A 464 -0.20 -16.79 12.39
N GLN A 465 -0.01 -17.47 13.52
CA GLN A 465 1.31 -17.81 14.05
C GLN A 465 1.99 -18.87 13.18
N ALA A 466 1.21 -19.81 12.63
CA ALA A 466 1.73 -20.77 11.66
C ALA A 466 2.22 -20.09 10.39
N ILE A 467 1.52 -19.07 9.87
CA ILE A 467 1.97 -18.31 8.70
C ILE A 467 3.24 -17.52 9.02
N VAL A 468 3.30 -16.87 10.19
CA VAL A 468 4.50 -16.13 10.64
C VAL A 468 5.68 -17.08 10.75
N LYS A 469 5.53 -18.21 11.44
CA LYS A 469 6.61 -19.19 11.62
C LYS A 469 7.12 -19.72 10.28
N GLU A 470 6.22 -20.09 9.38
CA GLU A 470 6.55 -20.60 8.04
C GLU A 470 7.39 -19.58 7.26
N PHE A 471 6.99 -18.30 7.31
CA PHE A 471 7.73 -17.21 6.68
C PHE A 471 9.11 -17.01 7.32
N MET A 472 9.15 -16.95 8.66
CA MET A 472 10.40 -16.68 9.39
C MET A 472 11.43 -17.79 9.21
N ASP A 473 10.99 -19.06 9.22
CA ASP A 473 11.87 -20.21 8.99
C ASP A 473 12.47 -20.19 7.58
N ALA A 474 11.67 -19.88 6.57
CA ALA A 474 12.11 -19.82 5.18
C ALA A 474 13.07 -18.64 4.92
N CYS A 475 12.79 -17.47 5.49
CA CYS A 475 13.52 -16.24 5.21
C CYS A 475 14.78 -16.08 6.06
N TYR A 476 14.76 -16.52 7.31
CA TYR A 476 15.83 -16.22 8.28
C TYR A 476 16.53 -17.47 8.83
N GLY A 477 16.04 -18.66 8.53
CA GLY A 477 16.69 -19.93 8.91
C GLY A 477 17.05 -19.99 10.39
N PRO A 478 18.35 -20.18 10.78
CA PRO A 478 18.76 -20.26 12.18
C PRO A 478 18.42 -19.03 13.04
N ALA A 479 18.14 -17.87 12.42
CA ALA A 479 17.74 -16.66 13.13
C ALA A 479 16.21 -16.51 13.29
N SER A 480 15.41 -17.47 12.80
CA SER A 480 13.94 -17.42 12.78
C SER A 480 13.33 -17.12 14.14
N GLU A 481 13.76 -17.84 15.18
CA GLU A 481 13.20 -17.66 16.54
C GLU A 481 13.46 -16.24 17.08
N MET A 482 14.64 -15.69 16.87
CA MET A 482 14.98 -14.33 17.30
C MET A 482 14.16 -13.29 16.51
N MET A 483 13.94 -13.50 15.21
CA MET A 483 13.11 -12.63 14.38
C MET A 483 11.64 -12.67 14.80
N GLN A 484 11.10 -13.83 15.18
CA GLN A 484 9.75 -13.95 15.74
C GLN A 484 9.62 -13.18 17.07
N LYS A 485 10.62 -13.26 17.96
CA LYS A 485 10.66 -12.48 19.20
C LYS A 485 10.70 -10.96 18.94
N TYR A 486 11.50 -10.53 17.97
CA TYR A 486 11.58 -9.14 17.55
C TYR A 486 10.24 -8.63 16.98
N LEU A 487 9.58 -9.42 16.12
CA LEU A 487 8.26 -9.10 15.60
C LEU A 487 7.23 -8.97 16.74
N ALA A 488 7.17 -9.95 17.64
CA ALA A 488 6.23 -9.97 18.76
C ALA A 488 6.43 -8.77 19.72
N GLU A 489 7.67 -8.35 19.92
CA GLU A 489 7.98 -7.15 20.71
C GLU A 489 7.46 -5.88 20.04
N LEU A 490 7.70 -5.70 18.75
CA LEU A 490 7.16 -4.56 18.01
C LEU A 490 5.63 -4.54 18.04
N GLU A 491 4.98 -5.68 17.87
CA GLU A 491 3.52 -5.83 17.96
C GLU A 491 2.98 -5.41 19.34
N LYS A 492 3.66 -5.84 20.40
CA LYS A 492 3.31 -5.45 21.80
C LYS A 492 3.43 -3.93 22.00
N ILE A 493 4.49 -3.33 21.48
CA ILE A 493 4.72 -1.89 21.56
C ILE A 493 3.62 -1.14 20.80
N GLU A 494 3.27 -1.57 19.59
CA GLU A 494 2.22 -0.95 18.78
C GLU A 494 0.83 -1.09 19.43
N ALA A 495 0.53 -2.28 19.96
CA ALA A 495 -0.73 -2.49 20.68
C ALA A 495 -0.88 -1.56 21.89
N ALA A 496 0.22 -1.22 22.54
CA ALA A 496 0.27 -0.28 23.69
C ALA A 496 0.46 1.19 23.26
N TYR A 497 0.60 1.49 21.96
CA TYR A 497 0.91 2.84 21.50
C TYR A 497 -0.18 3.84 21.92
N PRO A 498 0.17 4.90 22.68
CA PRO A 498 -0.82 5.77 23.32
C PRO A 498 -1.38 6.83 22.38
N LYS A 499 -0.73 7.05 21.24
CA LYS A 499 -1.09 8.08 20.26
C LYS A 499 -1.74 7.45 19.04
N TYR A 500 -2.50 8.26 18.32
CA TYR A 500 -3.09 7.92 17.05
C TYR A 500 -2.00 7.80 15.98
N LEU A 501 -1.77 6.59 15.45
CA LEU A 501 -0.83 6.37 14.36
C LEU A 501 -1.53 6.56 13.01
N ARG A 502 -1.14 7.60 12.30
CA ARG A 502 -1.72 7.92 10.98
C ARG A 502 -1.12 7.05 9.89
N TRP A 503 -1.81 7.02 8.75
CA TRP A 503 -1.30 6.37 7.53
C TRP A 503 0.02 6.98 7.01
N ASN A 504 0.32 8.24 7.36
CA ASN A 504 1.51 8.97 6.93
C ASN A 504 2.24 9.64 8.12
N PRO A 505 2.73 8.87 9.10
CA PRO A 505 3.39 9.44 10.27
C PRO A 505 4.75 10.04 9.89
N ASP A 506 5.20 11.01 10.68
CA ASP A 506 6.62 11.37 10.74
C ASP A 506 7.34 10.28 11.56
N ILE A 507 8.35 9.62 11.01
CA ILE A 507 9.08 8.55 11.71
C ILE A 507 9.76 9.05 12.99
N LEU A 508 10.07 10.34 13.08
CA LEU A 508 10.65 10.95 14.27
C LEU A 508 9.66 11.01 15.47
N THR A 509 8.34 10.90 15.19
CA THR A 509 7.30 10.85 16.24
C THR A 509 7.15 9.46 16.87
N MET A 510 7.83 8.45 16.37
CA MET A 510 7.81 7.09 16.95
C MET A 510 8.53 7.07 18.30
N GLU A 511 7.74 7.12 19.40
CA GLU A 511 8.25 7.24 20.77
C GLU A 511 9.01 6.00 21.24
N HIS A 512 8.64 4.82 20.74
CA HIS A 512 9.33 3.57 21.05
C HIS A 512 10.75 3.49 20.49
N ALA A 513 11.10 4.31 19.51
CA ALA A 513 12.44 4.40 18.95
C ALA A 513 13.37 5.24 19.85
N THR A 514 13.49 4.83 21.12
CA THR A 514 14.47 5.40 22.07
C THR A 514 15.87 4.87 21.77
N ALA A 515 16.91 5.62 22.13
CA ALA A 515 18.29 5.17 21.96
C ALA A 515 18.53 3.79 22.61
N ALA A 516 17.96 3.53 23.79
CA ALA A 516 18.06 2.25 24.47
C ALA A 516 17.45 1.09 23.70
N ASN A 517 16.23 1.26 23.17
CA ASN A 517 15.58 0.22 22.34
C ASN A 517 16.33 -0.01 21.04
N LEU A 518 16.73 1.07 20.34
CA LEU A 518 17.49 0.98 19.11
C LEU A 518 18.80 0.22 19.31
N LEU A 519 19.55 0.54 20.39
CA LEU A 519 20.81 -0.13 20.69
C LEU A 519 20.62 -1.62 21.03
N ARG A 520 19.55 -1.99 21.72
CA ARG A 520 19.23 -3.37 22.06
C ARG A 520 18.90 -4.17 20.77
N TRP A 521 18.07 -3.64 19.89
CA TRP A 521 17.73 -4.27 18.63
C TRP A 521 18.92 -4.37 17.68
N GLU A 522 19.82 -3.37 17.66
CA GLU A 522 21.11 -3.45 16.93
C GLU A 522 21.91 -4.69 17.36
N ARG A 523 22.08 -4.91 18.67
CA ARG A 523 22.79 -6.08 19.22
C ARG A 523 22.10 -7.41 18.86
N ASP A 524 20.77 -7.42 18.85
CA ASP A 524 20.01 -8.61 18.46
C ASP A 524 20.19 -8.91 16.98
N PHE A 525 20.22 -7.89 16.11
CA PHE A 525 20.53 -8.08 14.70
C PHE A 525 21.99 -8.53 14.46
N ASP A 526 22.95 -8.03 15.22
CA ASP A 526 24.35 -8.50 15.15
C ASP A 526 24.47 -9.99 15.49
N ARG A 527 23.73 -10.45 16.50
CA ARG A 527 23.66 -11.89 16.87
C ARG A 527 22.98 -12.70 15.76
N MET A 528 21.88 -12.23 15.22
CA MET A 528 21.16 -12.89 14.12
C MET A 528 22.00 -12.98 12.86
N GLU A 529 22.72 -11.92 12.46
CA GLU A 529 23.63 -11.95 11.32
C GLU A 529 24.78 -12.95 11.54
N SER A 530 25.27 -13.10 12.78
CA SER A 530 26.27 -14.11 13.11
C SER A 530 25.76 -15.54 12.93
N LEU A 531 24.50 -15.83 13.30
CA LEU A 531 23.89 -17.15 13.13
C LEU A 531 23.75 -17.55 11.65
N VAL A 532 23.58 -16.59 10.74
CA VAL A 532 23.35 -16.85 9.31
C VAL A 532 24.53 -16.51 8.42
N ARG A 533 25.72 -16.26 8.99
CA ARG A 533 26.93 -15.82 8.26
C ARG A 533 27.26 -16.72 7.07
N GLY A 534 27.00 -18.02 7.16
CA GLY A 534 27.20 -19.01 6.09
C GLY A 534 26.16 -18.97 4.96
N SER A 535 25.12 -18.14 5.06
CA SER A 535 24.05 -18.08 4.06
C SER A 535 23.84 -16.64 3.56
N ALA A 536 24.39 -16.33 2.40
CA ALA A 536 24.26 -15.00 1.79
C ALA A 536 22.77 -14.58 1.62
N ARG A 537 21.89 -15.54 1.35
CA ARG A 537 20.44 -15.33 1.22
C ARG A 537 19.81 -14.89 2.54
N HIS A 538 19.98 -15.67 3.60
CA HIS A 538 19.42 -15.31 4.92
C HIS A 538 20.03 -14.02 5.46
N LEU A 539 21.31 -13.78 5.21
CA LEU A 539 21.98 -12.55 5.59
C LEU A 539 21.38 -11.32 4.89
N LEU A 540 21.10 -11.42 3.58
CA LEU A 540 20.45 -10.33 2.84
C LEU A 540 19.03 -10.07 3.37
N ASN A 541 18.24 -11.09 3.67
CA ASN A 541 16.90 -10.94 4.24
C ASN A 541 16.94 -10.28 5.63
N LEU A 542 17.88 -10.66 6.49
CA LEU A 542 18.07 -10.01 7.79
C LEU A 542 18.44 -8.53 7.62
N ARG A 543 19.35 -8.20 6.70
CA ARG A 543 19.74 -6.82 6.43
C ARG A 543 18.58 -5.98 5.88
N ARG A 544 17.70 -6.57 5.06
CA ARG A 544 16.45 -5.93 4.63
C ARG A 544 15.52 -5.62 5.80
N ALA A 545 15.38 -6.56 6.74
CA ALA A 545 14.60 -6.34 7.95
C ALA A 545 15.26 -5.27 8.86
N ARG A 546 16.59 -5.29 9.00
CA ARG A 546 17.37 -4.34 9.76
C ARG A 546 17.36 -2.92 9.18
N TYR A 547 17.15 -2.76 7.87
CA TYR A 547 17.21 -1.47 7.19
C TYR A 547 16.28 -0.41 7.83
N ASN A 548 15.11 -0.81 8.32
CA ASN A 548 14.19 0.10 9.00
C ASN A 548 14.79 0.61 10.33
N LEU A 549 15.54 -0.26 11.03
CA LEU A 549 16.26 0.08 12.25
C LEU A 549 17.41 1.04 11.95
N ASP A 550 18.24 0.73 10.95
CA ASP A 550 19.35 1.59 10.52
C ASP A 550 18.86 3.00 10.16
N GLN A 551 17.78 3.07 9.38
CA GLN A 551 17.18 4.35 9.02
C GLN A 551 16.72 5.12 10.27
N MET A 552 16.13 4.44 11.24
CA MET A 552 15.67 5.06 12.48
C MET A 552 16.85 5.55 13.33
N VAL A 553 17.93 4.79 13.43
CA VAL A 553 19.16 5.23 14.12
C VAL A 553 19.70 6.49 13.47
N ILE A 554 19.83 6.52 12.13
CA ILE A 554 20.29 7.70 11.40
C ILE A 554 19.36 8.91 11.64
N ALA A 555 18.05 8.69 11.58
CA ALA A 555 17.05 9.76 11.77
C ALA A 555 17.06 10.34 13.20
N LYS A 556 17.25 9.49 14.20
CA LYS A 556 17.31 9.89 15.63
C LYS A 556 18.70 10.37 16.06
N TRP A 557 19.75 10.16 15.27
CA TRP A 557 21.13 10.50 15.61
C TRP A 557 21.33 11.91 16.18
N PRO A 558 20.76 12.99 15.60
CA PRO A 558 20.92 14.35 16.12
C PRO A 558 20.27 14.58 17.51
N TYR A 559 19.41 13.65 17.96
CA TYR A 559 18.67 13.74 19.21
C TYR A 559 19.26 12.85 20.32
N MET A 560 20.32 12.09 20.02
CA MET A 560 21.04 11.23 20.95
C MET A 560 22.15 12.01 21.64
N THR A 561 22.46 11.65 22.90
CA THR A 561 23.66 12.16 23.59
C THR A 561 24.93 11.61 22.94
N LYS A 562 26.08 12.22 23.24
CA LYS A 562 27.38 11.72 22.75
C LYS A 562 27.69 10.31 23.25
N GLU A 563 27.32 10.01 24.50
CA GLU A 563 27.46 8.69 25.11
C GLU A 563 26.56 7.64 24.44
N GLU A 564 25.36 8.02 24.07
CA GLU A 564 24.47 7.14 23.29
C GLU A 564 25.01 6.90 21.89
N GLN A 565 25.43 7.96 21.18
CA GLN A 565 26.02 7.88 19.84
C GLN A 565 27.25 6.94 19.80
N ALA A 566 28.13 7.03 20.80
CA ALA A 566 29.34 6.21 20.90
C ALA A 566 29.04 4.70 20.96
N LYS A 567 27.89 4.30 21.51
CA LYS A 567 27.49 2.88 21.64
C LYS A 567 27.09 2.23 20.31
N PHE A 568 26.84 3.01 19.26
CA PHE A 568 26.46 2.48 17.93
C PHE A 568 27.65 2.24 17.00
N GLY A 569 28.89 2.38 17.47
CA GLY A 569 30.09 2.13 16.66
C GLY A 569 30.36 3.19 15.59
N GLY A 570 29.67 4.32 15.63
CA GLY A 570 29.87 5.46 14.71
C GLY A 570 28.80 5.57 13.63
N LEU A 571 28.46 6.81 13.28
CA LEU A 571 27.42 7.14 12.30
C LEU A 571 27.70 6.56 10.91
N GLU A 572 28.93 6.68 10.44
CA GLU A 572 29.27 6.24 9.08
C GLU A 572 29.11 4.73 8.91
N ASN A 573 29.39 3.92 9.93
CA ASN A 573 29.17 2.47 9.88
C ASN A 573 27.70 2.13 9.68
N VAL A 574 26.78 2.85 10.36
CA VAL A 574 25.33 2.66 10.19
C VAL A 574 24.90 3.10 8.79
N ILE A 575 25.41 4.22 8.30
CA ILE A 575 25.13 4.74 6.95
C ILE A 575 25.61 3.74 5.89
N ASP A 576 26.83 3.24 6.01
CA ASP A 576 27.41 2.30 5.04
C ASP A 576 26.64 0.97 5.01
N ARG A 577 26.22 0.47 6.18
CA ARG A 577 25.38 -0.73 6.26
C ARG A 577 24.03 -0.51 5.57
N ALA A 578 23.36 0.60 5.87
CA ALA A 578 22.07 0.93 5.24
C ALA A 578 22.22 1.07 3.71
N CYS A 579 23.22 1.83 3.24
CA CYS A 579 23.47 2.02 1.81
C CYS A 579 23.88 0.73 1.11
N GLY A 580 24.71 -0.08 1.76
CA GLY A 580 25.12 -1.41 1.26
C GLY A 580 23.93 -2.35 1.10
N THR A 581 22.96 -2.29 2.03
CA THR A 581 21.71 -3.05 1.94
C THR A 581 20.87 -2.62 0.74
N LEU A 582 20.75 -1.31 0.46
CA LEU A 582 20.02 -0.81 -0.72
C LEU A 582 20.63 -1.33 -2.03
N VAL A 583 21.96 -1.34 -2.12
CA VAL A 583 22.66 -1.85 -3.31
C VAL A 583 22.48 -3.35 -3.46
N ALA A 584 22.64 -4.12 -2.38
CA ALA A 584 22.48 -5.57 -2.39
C ALA A 584 21.03 -5.98 -2.75
N ASP A 585 20.03 -5.30 -2.18
CA ASP A 585 18.62 -5.49 -2.53
C ASP A 585 18.36 -5.19 -4.02
N ALA A 586 18.83 -4.06 -4.53
CA ALA A 586 18.63 -3.69 -5.93
C ALA A 586 19.27 -4.72 -6.88
N LYS A 587 20.49 -5.19 -6.59
CA LYS A 587 21.16 -6.25 -7.37
C LYS A 587 20.36 -7.55 -7.36
N SER A 588 19.84 -7.97 -6.20
CA SER A 588 19.04 -9.19 -6.10
C SER A 588 17.71 -9.14 -6.89
N VAL A 589 17.07 -7.96 -6.95
CA VAL A 589 15.84 -7.75 -7.71
C VAL A 589 16.04 -7.92 -9.21
N PHE A 590 17.22 -7.56 -9.72
CA PHE A 590 17.57 -7.66 -11.13
C PHE A 590 18.51 -8.83 -11.45
N ALA A 591 18.72 -9.76 -10.50
CA ALA A 591 19.52 -10.96 -10.72
C ALA A 591 18.99 -11.77 -11.92
N GLY A 592 19.92 -12.38 -12.69
CA GLY A 592 19.60 -13.12 -13.91
C GLY A 592 19.44 -12.23 -15.16
N THR A 593 19.81 -10.95 -15.09
CA THR A 593 19.84 -10.02 -16.24
C THR A 593 21.22 -9.40 -16.46
N GLU A 594 22.26 -9.99 -15.88
CA GLU A 594 23.64 -9.53 -15.93
C GLU A 594 24.25 -9.66 -17.35
N ASP A 595 23.62 -10.47 -18.21
CA ASP A 595 23.92 -10.58 -19.63
C ASP A 595 23.67 -9.27 -20.40
N ARG A 596 22.97 -8.30 -19.78
CA ARG A 596 22.71 -6.94 -20.29
C ARG A 596 23.33 -5.90 -19.35
N PRO A 597 24.68 -5.75 -19.29
CA PRO A 597 25.38 -5.07 -18.22
C PRO A 597 24.98 -3.59 -18.05
N GLU A 598 24.83 -2.83 -19.14
CA GLU A 598 24.43 -1.42 -19.06
C GLU A 598 22.98 -1.26 -18.58
N TRP A 599 22.08 -2.14 -19.02
CA TRP A 599 20.71 -2.15 -18.56
C TRP A 599 20.63 -2.52 -17.07
N PHE A 600 21.33 -3.58 -16.66
CA PHE A 600 21.42 -4.01 -15.26
C PHE A 600 21.93 -2.88 -14.36
N LYS A 601 23.06 -2.27 -14.71
CA LYS A 601 23.66 -1.13 -14.00
C LYS A 601 22.67 0.01 -13.85
N THR A 602 22.06 0.45 -14.94
CA THR A 602 21.08 1.55 -14.95
C THR A 602 19.88 1.27 -14.05
N ARG A 603 19.37 0.03 -14.03
CA ARG A 603 18.22 -0.35 -13.21
C ARG A 603 18.58 -0.41 -11.73
N VAL A 604 19.74 -0.95 -11.40
CA VAL A 604 20.28 -0.96 -10.02
C VAL A 604 20.45 0.46 -9.52
N GLU A 605 21.10 1.33 -10.28
CA GLU A 605 21.32 2.73 -9.92
C GLU A 605 20.00 3.48 -9.71
N HIS A 606 19.01 3.33 -10.61
CA HIS A 606 17.69 3.95 -10.45
C HIS A 606 16.96 3.47 -9.19
N LYS A 607 16.99 2.16 -8.91
CA LYS A 607 16.32 1.61 -7.71
C LYS A 607 17.00 2.14 -6.44
N VAL A 608 18.34 2.14 -6.40
CA VAL A 608 19.11 2.66 -5.27
C VAL A 608 18.85 4.15 -5.07
N ALA A 609 18.91 4.96 -6.14
CA ALA A 609 18.67 6.40 -6.07
C ALA A 609 17.25 6.71 -5.55
N GLY A 610 16.24 5.97 -6.02
CA GLY A 610 14.85 6.10 -5.56
C GLY A 610 14.69 5.82 -4.07
N ALA A 611 15.29 4.74 -3.56
CA ALA A 611 15.25 4.38 -2.15
C ALA A 611 16.12 5.32 -1.28
N ARG A 612 17.31 5.68 -1.76
CA ARG A 612 18.27 6.51 -1.05
C ARG A 612 17.79 7.96 -0.86
N SER A 613 17.03 8.50 -1.80
CA SER A 613 16.58 9.88 -1.75
C SER A 613 15.80 10.27 -0.48
N GLY A 614 15.16 9.31 0.19
CA GLY A 614 14.54 9.50 1.52
C GLY A 614 15.53 9.41 2.67
N LEU A 615 16.56 8.58 2.53
CA LEU A 615 17.61 8.41 3.52
C LEU A 615 18.58 9.60 3.54
N ASP A 616 18.89 10.18 2.38
CA ASP A 616 19.89 11.25 2.22
C ASP A 616 19.59 12.46 3.11
N GLN A 617 18.34 12.82 3.31
CA GLN A 617 17.97 13.92 4.21
C GLN A 617 18.26 13.61 5.68
N TYR A 618 18.06 12.37 6.11
CA TYR A 618 18.39 11.95 7.47
C TYR A 618 19.90 11.88 7.66
N ILE A 619 20.64 11.40 6.65
CA ILE A 619 22.11 11.39 6.63
C ILE A 619 22.62 12.83 6.73
N ALA A 620 22.11 13.75 5.91
CA ALA A 620 22.52 15.15 5.96
C ALA A 620 22.29 15.79 7.33
N ARG A 621 21.17 15.48 7.98
CA ARG A 621 20.88 15.95 9.35
C ARG A 621 21.80 15.30 10.38
N ALA A 622 22.05 14.00 10.28
CA ALA A 622 22.88 13.26 11.22
C ALA A 622 24.34 13.72 11.20
N ARG A 623 24.85 14.02 10.00
CA ARG A 623 26.20 14.60 9.80
C ARG A 623 26.31 16.06 10.24
N GLY A 624 25.17 16.73 10.44
CA GLY A 624 25.11 18.17 10.73
C GLY A 624 25.15 19.01 9.45
N GLY A 625 24.60 20.23 9.55
CA GLY A 625 24.60 21.22 8.47
C GLY A 625 25.69 22.27 8.64
N LYS A 626 25.75 23.23 7.71
CA LYS A 626 26.56 24.43 7.83
C LYS A 626 26.32 25.11 9.19
N PRO A 627 27.32 25.79 9.79
CA PRO A 627 27.11 26.53 11.02
C PRO A 627 25.92 27.52 10.91
N LEU A 628 25.13 27.59 11.96
CA LEU A 628 24.05 28.56 12.02
C LEU A 628 24.60 29.99 12.08
N PRO A 629 23.90 30.98 11.50
CA PRO A 629 24.21 32.39 11.64
C PRO A 629 24.33 32.82 13.11
N ARG A 630 25.19 33.80 13.39
CA ARG A 630 25.46 34.32 14.76
C ARG A 630 24.21 34.70 15.54
N GLN A 631 23.15 35.10 14.87
CA GLN A 631 21.85 35.44 15.52
C GLN A 631 21.27 34.30 16.35
N PHE A 632 21.60 33.06 16.04
CA PHE A 632 21.14 31.86 16.76
C PHE A 632 22.08 31.41 17.86
N ALA A 633 23.31 31.97 17.97
CA ALA A 633 24.33 31.55 18.94
C ALA A 633 23.93 31.77 20.42
N LYS A 634 23.03 32.70 20.68
CA LYS A 634 22.50 33.00 22.02
C LYS A 634 21.55 31.95 22.59
N TYR A 635 21.06 31.03 21.79
CA TYR A 635 20.09 30.03 22.23
C TYR A 635 20.80 28.71 22.60
N LYS A 636 20.52 28.22 23.82
CA LYS A 636 21.07 26.97 24.33
C LYS A 636 20.66 25.76 23.53
N THR A 637 19.42 25.74 23.03
CA THR A 637 18.84 24.66 22.25
C THR A 637 18.25 25.21 20.96
N VAL A 638 18.66 24.63 19.84
CA VAL A 638 18.15 24.96 18.50
C VAL A 638 17.91 23.67 17.73
N TYR A 639 16.70 23.48 17.27
CA TYR A 639 16.35 22.35 16.38
C TYR A 639 16.43 22.82 14.94
N ARG A 640 17.03 22.00 14.07
CA ARG A 640 17.18 22.27 12.64
C ARG A 640 16.44 21.19 11.86
N ILE A 641 15.54 21.58 11.00
CA ILE A 641 14.63 20.68 10.31
C ILE A 641 14.73 20.91 8.81
N LEU A 642 15.02 19.86 8.06
CA LEU A 642 15.01 19.89 6.60
C LEU A 642 13.57 19.93 6.06
N PRO A 643 13.34 20.54 4.87
CA PRO A 643 12.03 20.51 4.27
C PRO A 643 11.61 19.09 3.95
N ASN A 644 10.30 18.84 4.00
CA ASN A 644 9.73 17.60 3.54
C ASN A 644 10.01 17.44 2.04
N ARG A 645 10.27 16.21 1.63
CA ARG A 645 10.46 15.85 0.25
C ARG A 645 9.21 16.12 -0.58
N ASN A 646 9.34 16.72 -1.77
CA ASN A 646 8.35 16.62 -2.82
C ASN A 646 8.40 15.21 -3.46
N LYS A 647 7.52 14.89 -4.43
CA LYS A 647 7.47 13.57 -5.11
C LYS A 647 8.79 13.14 -5.76
N LEU A 648 9.71 14.08 -6.01
CA LEU A 648 10.97 13.86 -6.74
C LEU A 648 12.20 13.79 -5.82
N GLY A 649 12.07 14.15 -4.56
CA GLY A 649 13.16 14.24 -3.60
C GLY A 649 13.55 15.67 -3.25
N LEU A 650 14.59 15.83 -2.40
CA LEU A 650 15.25 17.11 -2.21
C LEU A 650 16.31 17.29 -3.30
N ASP A 651 16.42 18.52 -3.78
CA ASP A 651 17.44 18.88 -4.74
C ASP A 651 18.79 19.05 -4.03
N LYS A 652 19.87 18.65 -4.68
CA LYS A 652 21.22 18.95 -4.20
C LYS A 652 21.53 20.40 -4.47
N ASP A 653 21.95 21.12 -3.44
CA ASP A 653 22.39 22.50 -3.51
C ASP A 653 23.48 22.75 -2.47
N PRO A 654 24.75 22.82 -2.87
CA PRO A 654 25.88 23.03 -1.96
C PRO A 654 25.74 24.30 -1.11
N GLU A 655 24.99 25.30 -1.56
CA GLU A 655 24.77 26.55 -0.84
C GLU A 655 23.68 26.43 0.22
N ALA A 656 22.81 25.42 0.14
CA ALA A 656 21.81 25.15 1.16
C ALA A 656 22.45 24.76 2.51
N PRO A 657 21.77 25.03 3.65
CA PRO A 657 22.28 24.75 4.98
C PRO A 657 22.77 23.32 5.21
N PHE A 658 22.14 22.33 4.57
CA PHE A 658 22.50 20.92 4.63
C PHE A 658 22.93 20.33 3.27
N GLY A 659 23.24 21.17 2.30
CA GLY A 659 23.54 20.73 0.94
C GLY A 659 22.29 20.21 0.18
N LEU A 660 21.10 20.37 0.74
CA LEU A 660 19.81 19.91 0.22
C LEU A 660 18.77 21.02 0.35
N CYS A 661 17.89 21.13 -0.64
CA CYS A 661 16.77 22.08 -0.62
C CYS A 661 15.53 21.51 -1.30
N ASN A 662 14.39 22.15 -1.09
CA ASN A 662 13.18 21.92 -1.88
C ASN A 662 12.96 23.10 -2.83
N THR A 663 13.07 22.87 -4.14
CA THR A 663 12.92 23.90 -5.17
C THR A 663 11.49 23.92 -5.69
N GLY A 664 10.86 25.10 -5.68
CA GLY A 664 9.58 25.37 -6.30
C GLY A 664 9.69 26.47 -7.36
N ARG A 665 8.67 26.56 -8.22
CA ARG A 665 8.55 27.70 -9.13
C ARG A 665 8.16 28.94 -8.35
N HIS A 666 8.79 30.07 -8.64
CA HIS A 666 8.36 31.35 -8.06
C HIS A 666 6.91 31.63 -8.47
N PRO A 667 6.03 31.92 -7.52
CA PRO A 667 4.64 32.21 -7.84
C PRO A 667 4.52 33.49 -8.71
N ARG A 668 3.94 33.36 -9.90
CA ARG A 668 3.77 34.46 -10.85
C ARG A 668 2.75 35.54 -10.41
N ARG A 669 1.96 35.26 -9.37
CA ARG A 669 1.00 36.19 -8.75
C ARG A 669 1.38 36.35 -7.28
N LYS A 670 1.02 37.50 -6.71
CA LYS A 670 1.13 37.78 -5.26
C LYS A 670 0.46 36.61 -4.49
N SER A 671 1.20 35.59 -4.23
CA SER A 671 0.75 34.44 -3.47
C SER A 671 1.47 34.42 -2.14
N TRP A 672 0.70 34.19 -1.11
CA TRP A 672 1.11 34.17 0.26
C TRP A 672 1.82 32.87 0.57
N LEU A 673 2.89 32.87 1.35
CA LEU A 673 3.34 31.72 2.10
C LEU A 673 2.26 31.42 3.14
N SER A 674 1.36 30.47 2.84
CA SER A 674 0.38 30.05 3.83
C SER A 674 1.00 29.04 4.76
N LEU A 675 1.24 29.42 6.00
CA LEU A 675 1.61 28.52 7.08
C LEU A 675 0.34 27.74 7.47
N ARG A 676 0.27 26.46 7.12
CA ARG A 676 -0.80 25.56 7.54
C ARG A 676 -0.27 24.64 8.64
N THR A 677 -0.69 24.88 9.88
CA THR A 677 -0.51 23.87 10.92
C THR A 677 -1.67 22.90 10.86
N TYR A 678 -1.40 21.65 10.52
CA TYR A 678 -2.37 20.57 10.67
C TYR A 678 -2.39 20.15 12.15
N VAL A 679 -3.36 20.69 12.89
CA VAL A 679 -3.62 20.25 14.27
C VAL A 679 -4.44 18.97 14.22
N HIS A 680 -3.86 17.85 14.60
CA HIS A 680 -4.58 16.59 14.77
C HIS A 680 -4.97 16.40 16.22
N GLY A 681 -6.20 16.79 16.58
CA GLY A 681 -6.88 16.33 17.77
C GLY A 681 -7.40 14.89 17.57
N ARG A 682 -8.07 14.32 18.57
CA ARG A 682 -8.67 12.97 18.60
C ARG A 682 -9.71 12.70 17.50
N LYS A 683 -9.96 13.63 16.59
CA LYS A 683 -10.79 13.45 15.39
C LYS A 683 -9.92 13.08 14.19
N PRO A 684 -10.44 12.31 13.24
CA PRO A 684 -9.74 11.99 12.01
C PRO A 684 -9.22 13.26 11.30
N ALA A 685 -8.05 13.15 10.68
CA ALA A 685 -7.32 14.30 10.11
C ALA A 685 -8.12 15.22 9.20
N TRP A 686 -9.12 14.67 8.52
CA TRP A 686 -10.01 15.38 7.60
C TRP A 686 -11.27 15.97 8.28
N GLU A 687 -11.67 15.50 9.50
CA GLU A 687 -12.72 16.14 10.29
C GLU A 687 -12.18 17.29 11.16
N SER A 688 -10.90 17.27 11.46
CA SER A 688 -10.21 18.28 12.27
C SER A 688 -9.29 19.18 11.45
N ALA A 689 -9.41 19.17 10.11
CA ALA A 689 -8.83 20.24 9.32
C ALA A 689 -9.48 21.54 9.80
N ILE A 690 -8.84 22.15 10.79
CA ILE A 690 -9.10 23.57 11.08
C ILE A 690 -8.84 24.25 9.75
N PRO A 691 -9.82 24.97 9.19
CA PRO A 691 -9.59 25.72 7.95
C PRO A 691 -8.29 26.48 8.15
N PRO A 692 -7.41 26.54 7.13
CA PRO A 692 -6.17 27.28 7.24
C PRO A 692 -6.54 28.64 7.83
N LEU A 693 -6.01 28.93 9.01
CA LEU A 693 -6.22 30.23 9.61
C LEU A 693 -5.61 31.22 8.62
N PRO A 694 -6.42 32.05 7.92
CA PRO A 694 -5.85 33.07 7.08
C PRO A 694 -5.04 33.94 8.03
N MET A 695 -3.75 33.93 7.86
CA MET A 695 -2.91 34.94 8.49
C MET A 695 -3.35 36.25 7.87
N GLY A 696 -3.99 37.11 8.67
CA GLY A 696 -4.48 38.42 8.21
C GLY A 696 -3.34 39.27 7.67
N PRO A 697 -3.63 40.31 6.86
CA PRO A 697 -2.61 41.15 6.23
C PRO A 697 -1.71 41.74 7.31
N ARG A 698 -0.43 41.37 7.30
CA ARG A 698 0.58 41.94 8.18
C ARG A 698 1.76 42.42 7.39
N ARG A 699 2.59 43.30 7.98
CA ARG A 699 3.71 43.97 7.33
C ARG A 699 4.68 42.96 6.71
N PHE A 700 4.69 42.92 5.37
CA PHE A 700 5.56 42.05 4.58
C PHE A 700 6.98 42.60 4.54
N GLN A 701 7.97 41.80 4.89
CA GLN A 701 9.32 42.07 4.49
C GLN A 701 9.50 41.58 3.05
N LYS A 702 9.76 42.52 2.11
CA LYS A 702 10.09 42.17 0.74
C LYS A 702 11.41 41.37 0.72
N GLN A 703 11.36 40.19 0.17
CA GLN A 703 12.54 39.33 0.12
C GLN A 703 13.49 39.78 -0.96
N PRO A 704 14.80 39.88 -0.69
CA PRO A 704 15.75 40.14 -1.73
C PRO A 704 15.88 38.91 -2.63
N ALA A 705 15.60 39.09 -3.91
CA ALA A 705 15.80 38.06 -4.95
C ALA A 705 17.25 38.10 -5.41
N ASN A 706 18.17 37.55 -4.59
CA ASN A 706 19.62 37.57 -4.83
C ASN A 706 20.23 36.16 -4.89
N GLY A 707 19.39 35.11 -4.89
CA GLY A 707 19.82 33.71 -4.94
C GLY A 707 20.45 33.18 -3.65
N LYS A 708 20.59 33.99 -2.61
CA LYS A 708 21.26 33.60 -1.35
C LYS A 708 20.27 33.15 -0.31
N TYR A 709 20.63 32.16 0.49
CA TYR A 709 19.83 31.67 1.62
C TYR A 709 19.82 32.69 2.77
N GLN A 710 18.61 33.03 3.23
CA GLN A 710 18.37 33.95 4.33
C GLN A 710 17.34 33.38 5.28
N TYR A 711 17.43 33.75 6.59
CA TYR A 711 16.54 33.29 7.64
C TYR A 711 15.49 34.35 7.98
N TYR A 712 14.25 33.93 7.99
CA TYR A 712 13.10 34.78 8.26
C TYR A 712 12.32 34.24 9.44
N ARG A 713 12.09 35.06 10.46
CA ARG A 713 11.30 34.69 11.62
C ARG A 713 9.82 34.61 11.25
N LEU A 714 9.19 33.47 11.54
CA LEU A 714 7.75 33.25 11.36
C LEU A 714 6.94 33.59 12.61
N GLY A 715 7.57 33.64 13.79
CA GLY A 715 6.94 33.91 15.06
C GLY A 715 6.95 32.73 16.02
N ALA A 716 6.35 32.96 17.22
CA ALA A 716 6.28 31.92 18.23
C ALA A 716 4.89 31.28 18.30
N MET A 717 4.84 29.93 18.32
CA MET A 717 3.58 29.17 18.42
C MET A 717 3.81 27.84 19.17
N PRO A 718 2.77 27.26 19.79
CA PRO A 718 2.87 25.92 20.37
C PRO A 718 2.90 24.87 19.25
N ILE A 719 3.63 23.77 19.49
CA ILE A 719 3.63 22.60 18.64
C ILE A 719 2.60 21.61 19.18
N VAL A 720 1.82 21.00 18.30
CA VAL A 720 0.92 19.91 18.64
C VAL A 720 1.46 18.58 18.09
N PRO A 721 1.03 17.43 18.61
CA PRO A 721 1.41 16.14 18.03
C PRO A 721 1.13 16.13 16.54
N ASP A 722 2.07 15.58 15.74
CA ASP A 722 1.99 15.50 14.29
C ASP A 722 1.88 16.85 13.54
N ALA A 723 2.26 17.96 14.17
CA ALA A 723 2.25 19.27 13.53
C ALA A 723 3.17 19.29 12.29
N GLN A 724 2.66 19.90 11.24
CA GLN A 724 3.38 20.15 10.00
C GLN A 724 3.20 21.59 9.58
N LEU A 725 4.28 22.23 9.15
CA LEU A 725 4.27 23.55 8.53
C LEU A 725 4.33 23.39 7.01
N ASP A 726 3.29 23.78 6.30
CA ASP A 726 3.23 23.67 4.84
C ASP A 726 3.51 25.01 4.15
N PHE A 727 4.34 24.94 3.13
CA PHE A 727 4.68 26.05 2.24
C PHE A 727 4.09 25.80 0.83
N SER A 728 2.78 25.70 0.77
CA SER A 728 2.05 25.27 -0.44
C SER A 728 2.20 26.23 -1.63
N ALA A 729 2.64 27.46 -1.41
CA ALA A 729 2.95 28.38 -2.49
C ALA A 729 4.17 27.95 -3.33
N ILE A 730 5.07 27.14 -2.75
CA ILE A 730 6.29 26.67 -3.41
C ILE A 730 6.03 25.36 -4.14
N SER A 731 5.37 24.42 -3.46
CA SER A 731 4.93 23.14 -4.03
C SER A 731 3.80 22.58 -3.17
N PRO A 732 2.80 21.88 -3.73
CA PRO A 732 1.68 21.29 -2.97
C PRO A 732 2.07 20.36 -1.83
N GLN A 733 3.34 20.01 -1.70
CA GLN A 733 3.84 19.09 -0.67
C GLN A 733 5.12 19.60 0.01
N SER A 734 5.44 20.89 -0.14
CA SER A 734 6.58 21.51 0.54
C SER A 734 6.19 21.90 1.97
N GLY A 735 7.01 21.51 2.94
CA GLY A 735 6.76 21.82 4.34
C GLY A 735 7.79 21.20 5.28
N PHE A 736 7.54 21.30 6.58
CA PHE A 736 8.42 20.78 7.62
C PHE A 736 7.62 20.03 8.67
N GLY A 737 8.00 18.78 8.97
CA GLY A 737 7.43 18.01 10.08
C GLY A 737 8.01 18.48 11.42
N VAL A 738 7.21 19.03 12.29
CA VAL A 738 7.65 19.56 13.59
C VAL A 738 7.01 18.83 14.78
N GLY A 739 6.04 17.96 14.54
CA GLY A 739 5.29 17.27 15.60
C GLY A 739 6.14 16.43 16.56
N HIS A 740 7.32 15.97 16.12
CA HIS A 740 8.28 15.25 16.95
C HIS A 740 8.92 16.11 18.07
N LEU A 741 8.81 17.43 17.98
CA LEU A 741 9.25 18.36 19.03
C LEU A 741 8.18 18.63 20.09
N TYR A 742 6.98 18.07 19.93
CA TYR A 742 5.90 18.21 20.91
C TYR A 742 6.31 17.58 22.25
N ASP A 743 6.13 18.36 23.33
CA ASP A 743 6.37 17.90 24.69
C ASP A 743 5.03 17.66 25.40
N PRO A 744 4.65 16.41 25.69
CA PRO A 744 3.39 16.10 26.37
C PRO A 744 3.34 16.61 27.83
N LYS A 745 4.51 16.88 28.46
CA LYS A 745 4.59 17.46 29.79
C LYS A 745 4.37 18.97 29.78
N ARG A 746 4.63 19.62 28.64
CA ARG A 746 4.41 21.05 28.41
C ARG A 746 3.66 21.28 27.07
N PRO A 747 2.38 20.89 26.97
CA PRO A 747 1.62 20.91 25.73
C PRO A 747 1.45 22.30 25.12
N ASN A 748 1.55 23.36 25.95
CA ASN A 748 1.41 24.76 25.53
C ASN A 748 2.75 25.48 25.38
N ARG A 749 3.89 24.78 25.45
CA ARG A 749 5.21 25.40 25.30
C ARG A 749 5.31 26.10 23.93
N LEU A 750 5.77 27.34 23.93
CA LEU A 750 6.02 28.11 22.72
C LEU A 750 7.37 27.75 22.08
N PHE A 751 7.38 27.72 20.80
CA PHE A 751 8.57 27.55 19.96
C PHE A 751 8.64 28.70 18.95
N ASP A 752 9.81 29.30 18.80
CA ASP A 752 10.06 30.37 17.84
C ASP A 752 10.59 29.76 16.53
N PHE A 753 9.98 30.10 15.41
CA PHE A 753 10.22 29.50 14.11
C PHE A 753 10.91 30.46 13.16
N HIS A 754 11.97 29.98 12.48
CA HIS A 754 12.69 30.72 11.48
C HIS A 754 12.88 29.85 10.22
N VAL A 755 12.42 30.31 9.07
CA VAL A 755 12.59 29.57 7.79
C VAL A 755 13.77 30.13 7.01
N CYS A 756 14.56 29.24 6.42
CA CYS A 756 15.66 29.58 5.52
C CYS A 756 15.21 29.45 4.05
N VAL A 757 15.28 30.55 3.30
CA VAL A 757 14.77 30.61 1.93
C VAL A 757 15.79 31.33 1.05
N ALA A 758 15.94 30.84 -0.19
CA ALA A 758 16.62 31.56 -1.29
C ALA A 758 15.64 31.86 -2.42
N VAL A 759 15.68 33.06 -2.95
CA VAL A 759 14.82 33.52 -4.06
C VAL A 759 15.69 33.86 -5.27
N ASP A 760 15.33 33.33 -6.43
CA ASP A 760 16.01 33.59 -7.69
C ASP A 760 16.00 35.09 -8.04
N PRO A 761 17.13 35.67 -8.47
CA PRO A 761 17.19 37.07 -8.96
C PRO A 761 16.14 37.38 -10.02
N ASP A 762 15.91 36.47 -10.95
CA ASP A 762 14.93 36.59 -12.03
C ASP A 762 13.52 36.16 -11.61
N LYS A 763 13.32 35.80 -10.34
CA LYS A 763 12.04 35.30 -9.81
C LYS A 763 11.49 34.07 -10.57
N LYS A 764 12.37 33.17 -10.98
CA LYS A 764 11.98 31.92 -11.65
C LYS A 764 11.73 30.79 -10.64
N TRP A 765 12.50 30.75 -9.56
CA TRP A 765 12.41 29.73 -8.52
C TRP A 765 12.55 30.27 -7.09
N VAL A 766 12.11 29.45 -6.14
CA VAL A 766 12.29 29.62 -4.70
C VAL A 766 12.80 28.31 -4.13
N LYS A 767 13.79 28.36 -3.25
CA LYS A 767 14.36 27.19 -2.59
C LYS A 767 14.16 27.29 -1.07
N LEU A 768 13.60 26.25 -0.47
CA LEU A 768 13.53 26.06 0.98
C LEU A 768 14.75 25.27 1.45
N GLY A 769 15.56 25.83 2.34
CA GLY A 769 16.76 25.17 2.86
C GLY A 769 16.51 24.43 4.17
N GLU A 770 16.07 25.11 5.22
CA GLU A 770 15.77 24.53 6.52
C GLU A 770 14.77 25.37 7.30
N LEU A 771 14.22 24.75 8.37
CA LEU A 771 13.46 25.42 9.41
C LEU A 771 14.26 25.35 10.72
N VAL A 772 14.51 26.49 11.34
CA VAL A 772 15.11 26.59 12.67
C VAL A 772 13.99 26.79 13.68
N VAL A 773 13.95 25.94 14.71
CA VAL A 773 12.94 25.95 15.76
C VAL A 773 13.63 26.09 17.11
N ILE A 774 13.25 27.10 17.88
CA ILE A 774 13.85 27.45 19.16
C ILE A 774 12.81 27.27 20.26
N PRO A 775 13.01 26.33 21.21
CA PRO A 775 12.12 26.20 22.35
C PRO A 775 12.23 27.42 23.26
N LEU A 776 11.09 27.98 23.66
CA LEU A 776 11.02 29.09 24.57
C LEU A 776 10.64 28.59 25.99
N ASP A 777 11.09 29.29 27.02
CA ASP A 777 10.68 29.01 28.41
C ASP A 777 9.33 29.68 28.76
N LYS A 778 8.49 29.85 27.76
CA LYS A 778 7.14 30.44 27.87
C LYS A 778 6.11 29.46 27.32
N ASP A 779 4.95 29.43 27.95
CA ASP A 779 3.78 28.71 27.50
C ASP A 779 2.77 29.67 26.88
N ALA A 780 1.94 29.16 25.96
CA ALA A 780 0.82 29.93 25.43
C ALA A 780 -0.25 30.13 26.50
N ALA A 781 -0.95 31.27 26.47
CA ALA A 781 -2.06 31.53 27.39
C ALA A 781 -3.13 30.41 27.28
N PRO A 782 -3.78 30.02 28.40
CA PRO A 782 -4.87 29.05 28.37
C PRO A 782 -5.96 29.48 27.39
N GLY A 783 -6.32 28.59 26.48
CA GLY A 783 -7.30 28.86 25.41
C GLY A 783 -6.74 29.58 24.19
N ALA A 784 -5.44 29.86 24.11
CA ALA A 784 -4.79 30.33 22.89
C ALA A 784 -4.90 29.25 21.81
N LYS A 785 -5.61 29.54 20.73
CA LYS A 785 -5.64 28.65 19.56
C LYS A 785 -4.25 28.60 18.98
N ALA A 786 -3.73 27.38 18.77
CA ALA A 786 -2.45 27.18 18.09
C ALA A 786 -2.47 27.98 16.77
N GLY A 787 -1.58 28.97 16.64
CA GLY A 787 -1.46 29.76 15.42
C GLY A 787 -1.66 31.26 15.54
N ARG A 788 -1.92 31.86 16.75
CA ARG A 788 -1.99 33.32 16.86
C ARG A 788 -1.35 33.83 18.18
N THR A 789 -0.30 34.59 18.00
CA THR A 789 0.00 35.74 18.85
C THR A 789 -0.03 36.97 17.93
N GLU A 790 -0.93 37.90 18.22
CA GLU A 790 -1.25 39.03 17.30
C GLU A 790 -0.12 40.03 17.05
N LYS A 791 0.99 39.95 17.76
CA LYS A 791 2.04 40.97 17.68
C LYS A 791 3.35 40.54 17.02
N ASP A 792 3.59 39.24 16.78
CA ASP A 792 4.95 38.76 16.48
C ASP A 792 5.09 37.95 15.15
N THR A 793 4.08 37.89 14.30
CA THR A 793 4.16 37.14 13.04
C THR A 793 4.64 38.02 11.89
N VAL A 794 5.67 37.56 11.22
CA VAL A 794 6.17 38.14 9.96
C VAL A 794 5.71 37.25 8.82
N ASP A 795 4.88 37.79 7.94
CA ASP A 795 4.58 37.11 6.66
C ASP A 795 5.79 37.27 5.74
N VAL A 796 6.30 36.16 5.24
CA VAL A 796 7.39 36.15 4.25
C VAL A 796 6.76 36.29 2.86
N PHE A 797 7.05 37.37 2.16
CA PHE A 797 6.63 37.61 0.78
C PHE A 797 7.70 37.06 -0.15
N LEU A 798 7.31 36.14 -1.04
CA LEU A 798 8.17 35.63 -2.12
C LEU A 798 7.96 36.39 -3.42
#